data_44cba6bce1dbd3fca4b303f1b1b12164
#
_entry.id   44cba6bce1dbd3fca4b303f1b1b12164
#
_cell.length_a   1.000
_cell.length_b   1.000
_cell.length_c   1.000
_cell.angle_alpha   90.00
_cell.angle_beta   90.00
_cell.angle_gamma   90.00
#
_symmetry.space_group_name_H-M   'P 1'
#
loop_
_entity.id
_entity.type
_entity.pdbx_description
1 polymer ?
#
loop_
_entity_poly.entity_id
_entity_poly.type
_entity_poly.pdbx_seq_one_letter_code
_entity_poly.pdbx_strand_id
1 'polypeptide(L)'
;MYKLIPLLSLVFMCATTQFSLAQQAPVFSPDDINIPFKKYVLDNGLRLIVHEDHKAPIVAVNIWYHVGSKNEKIGRTGFAHLFEHLMFNGSENFNNDYFQALEAMGATDLNGTTNVDRTNYFQNVPKAGLDRLLFLESDRMGHLLGAIDQARLDEQRGVVQNEKRQGENQPYGRQWELIQTAMFPTGHPYSWTTIGSMEDLDAASLEDVHEWFKKYYGAANAVLSIAGDVDPNEIYTKVNAYFGNIGPGPTLDRPERNIPIRSNDTRASFQDRVPEARVLMSWNTPEFYTKEDAHFDLISSILSSGKNSRLFKRLVYDDQSASNVAAFQWSKEICGNFIIQANVKPGESVEKVENTVNEELIKFLEHGVTEAELQRVKAEYFSNFIKGLERIGGFGGKSDILASSAIYGDSPDAYKKVLQFVADATVHDIKHTANKWLNHGKHTLVCTPFAEYSTTGKDIDRSAGLPELGEPVSASFPDLQKKTLKNGLKIVLAQREGVPTVVMNMMFDAGFASDQFSAPGTAALAMNMMDEGTKKMSSLEINEQLQMLGATLSADSDLDMSYVNMTTLRPTLDASLDLYADVLLNPSFPEADFQRLKNEQLAQIEREKATPIQMALRVVPKLLYSDDHSYCTPLTGSGYTETVAGIERSDILDFYGDWIRPNNATLIVVGDIEMDDLVKKLESRFRSWKKAEVPQKNLSKVSDKPSNKLFLLDRPESQQSVIIGGYLTYPYGEVSEAARETMNNVLGGQFTSRLNMNLREDKHWAYGAGSFIVASKGQRLMLAYAPVQTDKSSESITEIQKEFNAFIGDNPVTQAEFDKTQNNTVMQLPGRWETNGAVAGSVLEIVKFGLADTYYQTFDKDVRNLSLDEIHKLSKKMVKPSQMSWFVVGDKAEILPGLKELGFDEIIEIDADGSAKEQNTVKP
;
A
#
# COMPACT_ATOMS: atom_id res chain seq x y z
N MET A 1 62.48 60.98 -29.96
CA MET A 1 63.23 60.64 -28.73
C MET A 1 62.30 59.94 -27.74
N TYR A 2 62.72 58.80 -27.41
CA TYR A 2 62.12 57.84 -26.53
C TYR A 2 61.58 58.35 -25.19
N LYS A 3 60.50 57.72 -24.71
CA LYS A 3 60.40 57.10 -23.37
C LYS A 3 59.21 56.11 -23.29
N LEU A 4 59.54 54.84 -23.13
CA LEU A 4 58.62 53.75 -22.70
C LEU A 4 58.09 54.02 -21.29
N ILE A 5 56.80 53.66 -21.09
CA ILE A 5 56.21 53.43 -19.77
C ILE A 5 55.56 52.03 -19.83
N PRO A 6 55.86 51.08 -18.96
CA PRO A 6 55.26 49.76 -18.98
C PRO A 6 53.86 49.77 -18.33
N LEU A 7 52.88 49.18 -19.03
CA LEU A 7 51.55 48.89 -18.51
C LEU A 7 51.63 47.72 -17.52
N LEU A 8 51.33 47.94 -16.28
CA LEU A 8 51.15 46.95 -15.25
C LEU A 8 49.77 46.29 -15.45
N SER A 9 49.75 45.04 -15.96
CA SER A 9 48.55 44.22 -16.04
C SER A 9 48.19 43.67 -14.66
N LEU A 10 47.18 44.23 -14.00
CA LEU A 10 46.58 43.66 -12.80
C LEU A 10 45.69 42.53 -13.20
N VAL A 11 46.19 41.30 -13.07
CA VAL A 11 45.35 40.06 -13.16
C VAL A 11 44.53 39.98 -11.89
N PHE A 12 43.24 40.31 -11.99
CA PHE A 12 42.26 40.01 -10.97
C PHE A 12 41.98 38.51 -11.01
N MET A 13 42.63 37.78 -10.15
CA MET A 13 42.32 36.37 -9.90
C MET A 13 41.01 36.32 -9.09
N CYS A 14 39.86 36.23 -9.78
CA CYS A 14 38.60 35.84 -9.15
C CYS A 14 38.78 34.40 -8.67
N ALA A 15 39.15 34.24 -7.44
CA ALA A 15 38.99 32.99 -6.74
C ALA A 15 37.47 32.77 -6.55
N THR A 16 36.86 32.02 -7.46
CA THR A 16 35.55 31.43 -7.22
C THR A 16 35.73 30.38 -6.13
N THR A 17 35.59 30.81 -4.89
CA THR A 17 35.32 29.88 -3.82
C THR A 17 33.92 29.30 -4.11
N GLN A 18 33.90 28.15 -4.79
CA GLN A 18 32.76 27.26 -4.69
C GLN A 18 32.62 26.88 -3.20
N PHE A 19 31.71 27.58 -2.52
CA PHE A 19 31.16 27.04 -1.29
C PHE A 19 30.31 25.83 -1.72
N SER A 20 30.98 24.69 -1.81
CA SER A 20 30.29 23.42 -1.68
C SER A 20 29.76 23.39 -0.25
N LEU A 21 28.51 23.76 -0.09
CA LEU A 21 27.71 23.37 1.06
C LEU A 21 27.47 21.86 0.95
N ALA A 22 28.54 21.08 1.12
CA ALA A 22 28.38 19.72 1.55
C ALA A 22 27.83 19.78 2.97
N GLN A 23 26.52 19.91 3.08
CA GLN A 23 25.81 19.68 4.32
C GLN A 23 26.13 18.22 4.68
N GLN A 24 26.90 18.02 5.75
CA GLN A 24 27.18 16.65 6.21
C GLN A 24 25.80 15.99 6.45
N ALA A 25 25.59 14.84 5.82
CA ALA A 25 24.42 14.02 6.13
C ALA A 25 24.35 13.82 7.65
N PRO A 26 23.16 13.84 8.23
CA PRO A 26 23.02 13.60 9.66
C PRO A 26 23.69 12.26 9.98
N VAL A 27 24.68 12.29 10.87
CA VAL A 27 25.38 11.07 11.30
C VAL A 27 24.44 10.36 12.27
N PHE A 28 23.65 9.43 11.75
CA PHE A 28 22.85 8.52 12.58
C PHE A 28 23.80 7.51 13.23
N SER A 29 23.78 7.42 14.54
CA SER A 29 24.46 6.35 15.27
C SER A 29 23.50 5.19 15.51
N PRO A 30 23.86 3.94 15.20
CA PRO A 30 23.06 2.77 15.60
C PRO A 30 22.73 2.74 17.10
N ASP A 31 23.58 3.32 17.93
CA ASP A 31 23.38 3.39 19.38
C ASP A 31 22.22 4.31 19.81
N ASP A 32 21.86 5.29 18.95
CA ASP A 32 20.74 6.19 19.20
C ASP A 32 19.38 5.52 18.87
N ILE A 33 19.41 4.36 18.20
CA ILE A 33 18.22 3.62 17.79
C ILE A 33 17.98 2.46 18.74
N ASN A 34 16.97 2.60 19.60
CA ASN A 34 16.68 1.60 20.61
C ASN A 34 15.17 1.34 20.72
N ILE A 35 14.78 0.07 20.61
CA ILE A 35 13.45 -0.43 20.95
C ILE A 35 13.58 -1.13 22.31
N PRO A 36 13.24 -0.47 23.43
CA PRO A 36 13.37 -1.10 24.76
C PRO A 36 12.38 -2.26 24.88
N PHE A 37 12.80 -3.37 25.44
CA PHE A 37 11.96 -4.54 25.64
C PHE A 37 12.28 -5.29 26.91
N LYS A 38 11.30 -6.08 27.40
CA LYS A 38 11.55 -7.16 28.36
C LYS A 38 11.31 -8.50 27.68
N LYS A 39 12.22 -9.45 27.88
CA LYS A 39 12.12 -10.82 27.34
C LYS A 39 11.85 -11.79 28.49
N TYR A 40 10.87 -12.65 28.29
CA TYR A 40 10.54 -13.74 29.16
C TYR A 40 10.54 -15.05 28.35
N VAL A 41 10.74 -16.17 29.01
CA VAL A 41 10.55 -17.51 28.45
C VAL A 41 9.65 -18.26 29.44
N LEU A 42 8.51 -18.73 28.99
CA LEU A 42 7.59 -19.53 29.78
C LEU A 42 8.16 -20.95 29.98
N ASP A 43 7.66 -21.67 30.97
CA ASP A 43 8.10 -23.05 31.27
C ASP A 43 7.88 -24.02 30.09
N ASN A 44 6.91 -23.74 29.21
CA ASN A 44 6.66 -24.49 27.97
C ASN A 44 7.54 -24.04 26.78
N GLY A 45 8.47 -23.11 27.00
CA GLY A 45 9.40 -22.64 25.98
C GLY A 45 8.92 -21.49 25.12
N LEU A 46 7.67 -21.01 25.28
CA LEU A 46 7.18 -19.82 24.57
C LEU A 46 8.04 -18.58 24.91
N ARG A 47 8.59 -17.96 23.91
CA ARG A 47 9.39 -16.71 24.05
C ARG A 47 8.44 -15.52 23.96
N LEU A 48 8.31 -14.77 25.07
CA LEU A 48 7.51 -13.56 25.16
C LEU A 48 8.45 -12.33 25.12
N ILE A 49 8.15 -11.39 24.26
CA ILE A 49 8.81 -10.09 24.16
C ILE A 49 7.78 -9.00 24.39
N VAL A 50 8.06 -8.08 25.33
CA VAL A 50 7.14 -6.98 25.65
C VAL A 50 7.86 -5.64 25.49
N HIS A 51 7.31 -4.78 24.62
CA HIS A 51 7.72 -3.39 24.45
C HIS A 51 6.62 -2.46 24.98
N GLU A 52 7.00 -1.61 25.91
CA GLU A 52 6.12 -0.63 26.55
C GLU A 52 6.12 0.69 25.75
N ASP A 53 4.94 1.11 25.27
CA ASP A 53 4.74 2.34 24.48
C ASP A 53 3.35 2.93 24.79
N HIS A 54 3.29 4.02 25.58
CA HIS A 54 2.05 4.63 26.05
C HIS A 54 1.55 5.80 25.20
N LYS A 55 2.09 6.01 24.00
CA LYS A 55 1.68 7.14 23.14
C LYS A 55 0.24 7.02 22.60
N ALA A 56 -0.31 5.79 22.56
CA ALA A 56 -1.69 5.51 22.19
C ALA A 56 -2.23 4.34 23.01
N PRO A 57 -3.53 4.31 23.41
CA PRO A 57 -4.10 3.25 24.22
C PRO A 57 -4.43 1.98 23.40
N ILE A 58 -3.46 1.51 22.64
CA ILE A 58 -3.53 0.32 21.80
C ILE A 58 -2.40 -0.65 22.13
N VAL A 59 -2.62 -1.92 21.77
CA VAL A 59 -1.66 -3.00 21.97
C VAL A 59 -1.56 -3.79 20.66
N ALA A 60 -0.35 -3.88 20.13
CA ALA A 60 0.00 -4.78 19.03
C ALA A 60 0.37 -6.15 19.59
N VAL A 61 -0.24 -7.19 19.08
CA VAL A 61 0.11 -8.59 19.37
C VAL A 61 0.53 -9.26 18.06
N ASN A 62 1.72 -9.84 18.04
CA ASN A 62 2.29 -10.52 16.87
C ASN A 62 2.87 -11.86 17.31
N ILE A 63 2.28 -12.97 16.86
CA ILE A 63 2.78 -14.32 17.09
C ILE A 63 3.49 -14.82 15.85
N TRP A 64 4.75 -15.18 15.99
CA TRP A 64 5.59 -15.76 14.95
C TRP A 64 5.84 -17.23 15.23
N TYR A 65 5.45 -18.11 14.33
CA TYR A 65 5.82 -19.53 14.31
C TYR A 65 6.98 -19.70 13.33
N HIS A 66 8.05 -20.36 13.81
CA HIS A 66 9.23 -20.62 12.98
C HIS A 66 8.98 -21.81 12.04
N VAL A 67 8.00 -21.65 11.19
CA VAL A 67 7.57 -22.63 10.17
C VAL A 67 7.03 -21.91 8.95
N GLY A 68 7.52 -22.28 7.78
CA GLY A 68 7.07 -21.75 6.50
C GLY A 68 7.12 -22.83 5.42
N SER A 69 7.02 -22.43 4.15
CA SER A 69 7.00 -23.42 3.05
C SER A 69 8.31 -24.23 2.93
N LYS A 70 9.44 -23.76 3.49
CA LYS A 70 10.68 -24.58 3.58
C LYS A 70 10.54 -25.89 4.35
N ASN A 71 9.53 -25.98 5.22
CA ASN A 71 9.29 -27.13 6.07
C ASN A 71 8.37 -28.18 5.42
N GLU A 72 7.83 -27.85 4.25
CA GLU A 72 6.95 -28.73 3.47
C GLU A 72 7.72 -29.93 2.89
N LYS A 73 6.97 -30.97 2.58
CA LYS A 73 7.46 -32.14 1.85
C LYS A 73 7.16 -31.97 0.36
N ILE A 74 8.03 -32.44 -0.50
CA ILE A 74 7.73 -32.55 -1.95
C ILE A 74 6.45 -33.38 -2.13
N GLY A 75 5.51 -32.91 -2.96
CA GLY A 75 4.18 -33.49 -3.11
C GLY A 75 3.17 -33.00 -2.07
N ARG A 76 3.53 -31.98 -1.27
CA ARG A 76 2.68 -31.30 -0.29
C ARG A 76 3.05 -29.81 -0.20
N THR A 77 3.35 -29.16 -1.33
CA THR A 77 3.69 -27.73 -1.38
C THR A 77 2.43 -26.87 -1.27
N GLY A 78 2.56 -25.66 -0.70
CA GLY A 78 1.42 -24.78 -0.40
C GLY A 78 0.74 -25.10 0.93
N PHE A 79 1.18 -26.13 1.61
CA PHE A 79 0.53 -26.60 2.83
C PHE A 79 0.69 -25.63 4.00
N ALA A 80 1.85 -24.98 4.12
CA ALA A 80 2.09 -23.99 5.16
C ALA A 80 1.12 -22.79 5.05
N HIS A 81 0.84 -22.36 3.83
CA HIS A 81 -0.11 -21.29 3.54
C HIS A 81 -1.57 -21.74 3.73
N LEU A 82 -1.93 -22.91 3.25
CA LEU A 82 -3.25 -23.49 3.52
C LEU A 82 -3.49 -23.62 5.03
N PHE A 83 -2.46 -23.98 5.79
CA PHE A 83 -2.56 -24.06 7.25
C PHE A 83 -2.74 -22.68 7.90
N GLU A 84 -2.12 -21.62 7.37
CA GLU A 84 -2.39 -20.23 7.79
C GLU A 84 -3.89 -19.91 7.72
N HIS A 85 -4.54 -20.24 6.59
CA HIS A 85 -6.00 -20.02 6.41
C HIS A 85 -6.81 -20.81 7.43
N LEU A 86 -6.48 -22.08 7.66
CA LEU A 86 -7.18 -22.90 8.67
C LEU A 86 -7.11 -22.30 10.08
N MET A 87 -6.07 -21.56 10.41
CA MET A 87 -5.91 -20.89 11.69
C MET A 87 -6.89 -19.73 11.93
N PHE A 88 -7.60 -19.25 10.92
CA PHE A 88 -8.62 -18.20 11.03
C PHE A 88 -10.04 -18.75 11.16
N ASN A 89 -10.26 -20.03 10.87
CA ASN A 89 -11.60 -20.63 10.83
C ASN A 89 -12.11 -21.14 12.18
N GLY A 90 -11.59 -20.62 13.27
CA GLY A 90 -12.02 -20.93 14.61
C GLY A 90 -11.10 -21.91 15.37
N SER A 91 -11.39 -22.14 16.65
CA SER A 91 -10.67 -23.00 17.57
C SER A 91 -11.66 -23.76 18.47
N GLU A 92 -11.25 -24.76 19.27
CA GLU A 92 -12.16 -25.65 20.02
C GLU A 92 -13.10 -24.92 21.01
N ASN A 93 -12.68 -23.76 21.50
CA ASN A 93 -13.47 -22.97 22.44
C ASN A 93 -14.04 -21.68 21.82
N PHE A 94 -13.67 -21.39 20.58
CA PHE A 94 -14.24 -20.33 19.77
C PHE A 94 -14.52 -20.83 18.35
N ASN A 95 -15.70 -21.39 18.16
CA ASN A 95 -16.13 -21.97 16.89
C ASN A 95 -16.82 -20.95 15.97
N ASN A 96 -16.10 -19.89 15.60
CA ASN A 96 -16.60 -18.85 14.70
C ASN A 96 -15.42 -18.21 13.96
N ASP A 97 -15.71 -17.44 12.90
CA ASP A 97 -14.74 -16.67 12.15
C ASP A 97 -13.95 -15.72 13.08
N TYR A 98 -12.64 -15.82 12.99
CA TYR A 98 -11.70 -15.03 13.78
C TYR A 98 -11.82 -13.53 13.48
N PHE A 99 -12.06 -13.16 12.21
CA PHE A 99 -12.19 -11.77 11.79
C PHE A 99 -13.39 -11.09 12.44
N GLN A 100 -14.50 -11.80 12.59
CA GLN A 100 -15.67 -11.25 13.31
C GLN A 100 -15.35 -10.88 14.76
N ALA A 101 -14.58 -11.73 15.44
CA ALA A 101 -14.17 -11.45 16.81
C ALA A 101 -13.20 -10.26 16.90
N LEU A 102 -12.26 -10.19 15.96
CA LEU A 102 -11.27 -9.12 15.90
C LEU A 102 -11.92 -7.77 15.53
N GLU A 103 -12.81 -7.75 14.54
CA GLU A 103 -13.58 -6.56 14.18
C GLU A 103 -14.43 -6.05 15.33
N ALA A 104 -15.11 -6.95 16.07
CA ALA A 104 -15.90 -6.57 17.23
C ALA A 104 -15.08 -5.95 18.36
N MET A 105 -13.75 -6.18 18.40
CA MET A 105 -12.83 -5.55 19.34
C MET A 105 -12.24 -4.22 18.83
N GLY A 106 -12.52 -3.83 17.58
CA GLY A 106 -11.89 -2.69 16.93
C GLY A 106 -10.45 -2.96 16.51
N ALA A 107 -10.14 -4.19 16.16
CA ALA A 107 -8.80 -4.54 15.69
C ALA A 107 -8.45 -3.80 14.39
N THR A 108 -7.20 -3.43 14.28
CA THR A 108 -6.59 -2.82 13.09
C THR A 108 -5.31 -3.56 12.71
N ASP A 109 -4.78 -3.33 11.51
CA ASP A 109 -3.57 -4.00 11.00
C ASP A 109 -3.63 -5.54 11.13
N LEU A 110 -4.83 -6.12 11.08
CA LEU A 110 -5.02 -7.55 11.27
C LEU A 110 -4.64 -8.33 10.02
N ASN A 111 -3.79 -9.32 10.19
CA ASN A 111 -3.39 -10.22 9.10
C ASN A 111 -2.75 -11.53 9.63
N GLY A 112 -2.78 -12.57 8.79
CA GLY A 112 -1.86 -13.70 8.84
C GLY A 112 -0.96 -13.65 7.62
N THR A 113 0.26 -14.11 7.73
CA THR A 113 1.15 -14.22 6.57
C THR A 113 2.07 -15.42 6.70
N THR A 114 2.24 -16.11 5.59
CA THR A 114 3.23 -17.18 5.44
C THR A 114 4.24 -16.83 4.38
N ASN A 115 5.51 -17.06 4.67
CA ASN A 115 6.55 -17.03 3.66
C ASN A 115 7.37 -18.34 3.68
N VAL A 116 8.49 -18.36 3.02
CA VAL A 116 9.33 -19.57 2.97
C VAL A 116 9.86 -19.97 4.35
N ASP A 117 10.01 -19.05 5.31
CA ASP A 117 10.70 -19.27 6.57
C ASP A 117 9.81 -19.25 7.80
N ARG A 118 8.69 -18.54 7.77
CA ARG A 118 7.84 -18.33 8.95
C ARG A 118 6.36 -18.17 8.58
N THR A 119 5.49 -18.40 9.57
CA THR A 119 4.08 -18.03 9.57
C THR A 119 3.84 -17.12 10.78
N ASN A 120 3.18 -15.98 10.60
CA ASN A 120 2.82 -15.11 11.71
C ASN A 120 1.39 -14.60 11.61
N TYR A 121 0.86 -14.23 12.77
CA TYR A 121 -0.45 -13.62 12.92
C TYR A 121 -0.30 -12.37 13.77
N PHE A 122 -0.84 -11.26 13.30
CA PHE A 122 -0.71 -9.99 14.01
C PHE A 122 -1.94 -9.11 13.85
N GLN A 123 -2.19 -8.32 14.86
CA GLN A 123 -3.22 -7.30 14.91
C GLN A 123 -2.91 -6.28 16.01
N ASN A 124 -3.43 -5.07 15.84
CA ASN A 124 -3.49 -4.06 16.88
C ASN A 124 -4.90 -4.03 17.45
N VAL A 125 -5.03 -4.00 18.77
CA VAL A 125 -6.32 -3.86 19.45
C VAL A 125 -6.28 -2.72 20.45
N PRO A 126 -7.40 -2.04 20.74
CA PRO A 126 -7.50 -1.21 21.93
C PRO A 126 -7.13 -2.02 23.18
N LYS A 127 -6.51 -1.38 24.17
CA LYS A 127 -6.07 -2.03 25.41
C LYS A 127 -7.16 -2.88 26.06
N ALA A 128 -8.42 -2.43 26.00
CA ALA A 128 -9.60 -3.16 26.51
C ALA A 128 -9.88 -4.50 25.82
N GLY A 129 -9.41 -4.70 24.59
CA GLY A 129 -9.56 -5.93 23.82
C GLY A 129 -8.49 -7.00 24.09
N LEU A 130 -7.42 -6.66 24.82
CA LEU A 130 -6.24 -7.52 24.95
C LEU A 130 -6.53 -8.90 25.54
N ASP A 131 -7.32 -9.02 26.60
CA ASP A 131 -7.62 -10.32 27.22
C ASP A 131 -8.38 -11.25 26.25
N ARG A 132 -9.31 -10.68 25.49
CA ARG A 132 -10.04 -11.41 24.46
C ARG A 132 -9.13 -11.87 23.32
N LEU A 133 -8.20 -11.01 22.93
CA LEU A 133 -7.21 -11.37 21.92
C LEU A 133 -6.25 -12.46 22.40
N LEU A 134 -5.74 -12.36 23.64
CA LEU A 134 -4.88 -13.41 24.21
C LEU A 134 -5.60 -14.75 24.34
N PHE A 135 -6.90 -14.74 24.65
CA PHE A 135 -7.72 -15.96 24.60
C PHE A 135 -7.75 -16.55 23.21
N LEU A 136 -8.06 -15.77 22.19
CA LEU A 136 -8.15 -16.24 20.80
C LEU A 136 -6.81 -16.81 20.31
N GLU A 137 -5.73 -16.09 20.56
CA GLU A 137 -4.38 -16.50 20.16
C GLU A 137 -3.92 -17.78 20.85
N SER A 138 -4.21 -17.92 22.15
CA SER A 138 -3.87 -19.12 22.93
C SER A 138 -4.76 -20.29 22.54
N ASP A 139 -6.02 -20.06 22.25
CA ASP A 139 -6.95 -21.12 21.88
C ASP A 139 -6.57 -21.72 20.52
N ARG A 140 -6.25 -20.90 19.52
CA ARG A 140 -5.78 -21.43 18.23
C ARG A 140 -4.38 -22.08 18.33
N MET A 141 -3.49 -21.64 19.24
CA MET A 141 -2.20 -22.29 19.46
C MET A 141 -2.34 -23.66 20.12
N GLY A 142 -3.23 -23.80 21.11
CA GLY A 142 -3.33 -25.01 21.93
C GLY A 142 -4.50 -25.93 21.58
N HIS A 143 -5.57 -25.40 20.99
CA HIS A 143 -6.88 -26.04 20.85
C HIS A 143 -7.48 -25.89 19.45
N LEU A 144 -6.70 -26.16 18.40
CA LEU A 144 -7.12 -26.02 17.01
C LEU A 144 -7.72 -27.32 16.46
N LEU A 145 -7.09 -28.47 16.73
CA LEU A 145 -7.30 -29.69 15.95
C LEU A 145 -8.71 -30.27 16.04
N GLY A 146 -9.37 -30.17 17.20
CA GLY A 146 -10.76 -30.60 17.37
C GLY A 146 -11.76 -29.77 16.57
N ALA A 147 -11.31 -28.68 16.03
CA ALA A 147 -12.08 -27.77 15.21
C ALA A 147 -12.01 -28.05 13.73
N ILE A 148 -10.99 -28.65 13.27
CA ILE A 148 -10.76 -28.81 11.84
C ILE A 148 -11.25 -30.19 11.40
N ASP A 149 -12.31 -30.20 10.61
CA ASP A 149 -12.82 -31.38 9.94
C ASP A 149 -12.55 -31.37 8.42
N GLN A 150 -12.99 -32.42 7.74
CA GLN A 150 -12.74 -32.56 6.30
C GLN A 150 -13.36 -31.43 5.50
N ALA A 151 -14.50 -30.99 5.92
CA ALA A 151 -15.22 -30.00 5.16
C ALA A 151 -14.57 -28.63 5.27
N ARG A 152 -14.01 -28.20 6.41
CA ARG A 152 -13.18 -26.97 6.52
C ARG A 152 -11.89 -27.01 5.73
N LEU A 153 -11.23 -28.17 5.80
CA LEU A 153 -10.05 -28.36 4.97
C LEU A 153 -10.39 -28.15 3.49
N ASP A 154 -11.51 -28.72 3.04
CA ASP A 154 -11.95 -28.61 1.67
C ASP A 154 -12.35 -27.18 1.30
N GLU A 155 -13.00 -26.43 2.18
CA GLU A 155 -13.30 -25.01 2.02
C GLU A 155 -12.03 -24.16 1.85
N GLN A 156 -11.12 -24.23 2.79
CA GLN A 156 -9.91 -23.39 2.77
C GLN A 156 -8.95 -23.79 1.63
N ARG A 157 -8.94 -25.07 1.25
CA ARG A 157 -8.26 -25.51 0.03
C ARG A 157 -8.75 -24.70 -1.18
N GLY A 158 -10.07 -24.52 -1.33
CA GLY A 158 -10.62 -23.76 -2.41
C GLY A 158 -10.33 -22.27 -2.35
N VAL A 159 -10.31 -21.67 -1.17
CA VAL A 159 -9.89 -20.28 -0.99
C VAL A 159 -8.45 -20.11 -1.47
N VAL A 160 -7.51 -20.94 -1.01
CA VAL A 160 -6.09 -20.89 -1.41
C VAL A 160 -5.92 -21.16 -2.91
N GLN A 161 -6.67 -22.11 -3.46
CA GLN A 161 -6.66 -22.38 -4.90
C GLN A 161 -7.20 -21.18 -5.70
N ASN A 162 -8.25 -20.51 -5.25
CA ASN A 162 -8.75 -19.28 -5.88
C ASN A 162 -7.74 -18.14 -5.78
N GLU A 163 -7.07 -18.00 -4.64
CA GLU A 163 -6.00 -17.03 -4.46
C GLU A 163 -4.82 -17.27 -5.42
N LYS A 164 -4.40 -18.53 -5.57
CA LYS A 164 -3.36 -18.90 -6.55
C LYS A 164 -3.78 -18.51 -7.96
N ARG A 165 -5.01 -18.79 -8.35
CA ARG A 165 -5.56 -18.39 -9.65
C ARG A 165 -5.60 -16.89 -9.82
N GLN A 166 -6.05 -16.17 -8.80
CA GLN A 166 -6.05 -14.71 -8.82
C GLN A 166 -4.62 -14.16 -8.95
N GLY A 167 -3.67 -14.72 -8.21
CA GLY A 167 -2.26 -14.35 -8.31
C GLY A 167 -1.68 -14.61 -9.71
N GLU A 168 -1.96 -15.78 -10.29
CA GLU A 168 -1.52 -16.14 -11.65
C GLU A 168 -2.23 -15.34 -12.75
N ASN A 169 -3.46 -14.88 -12.50
CA ASN A 169 -4.20 -14.00 -13.44
C ASN A 169 -3.76 -12.53 -13.38
N GLN A 170 -2.99 -12.13 -12.37
CA GLN A 170 -2.37 -10.80 -12.36
C GLN A 170 -1.24 -10.70 -13.39
N PRO A 171 -1.02 -9.53 -13.98
CA PRO A 171 0.14 -9.30 -14.82
C PRO A 171 1.43 -9.75 -14.11
N TYR A 172 2.25 -10.56 -14.78
CA TYR A 172 3.49 -11.16 -14.26
C TYR A 172 3.30 -12.15 -13.10
N GLY A 173 2.10 -12.65 -12.84
CA GLY A 173 1.79 -13.49 -11.67
C GLY A 173 2.67 -14.73 -11.53
N ARG A 174 3.08 -15.34 -12.64
CA ARG A 174 3.90 -16.56 -12.67
C ARG A 174 5.40 -16.32 -12.49
N GLN A 175 5.87 -15.09 -12.52
CA GLN A 175 7.31 -14.78 -12.53
C GLN A 175 8.05 -15.35 -11.31
N TRP A 176 7.42 -15.32 -10.12
CA TRP A 176 8.07 -15.75 -8.88
C TRP A 176 8.26 -17.26 -8.81
N GLU A 177 7.29 -18.03 -9.28
CA GLU A 177 7.41 -19.49 -9.39
C GLU A 177 8.55 -19.87 -10.35
N LEU A 178 8.61 -19.22 -11.50
CA LEU A 178 9.66 -19.47 -12.50
C LEU A 178 11.05 -19.08 -12.00
N ILE A 179 11.18 -17.98 -11.27
CA ILE A 179 12.45 -17.56 -10.65
C ILE A 179 12.86 -18.58 -9.58
N GLN A 180 11.98 -18.96 -8.66
CA GLN A 180 12.31 -19.91 -7.59
C GLN A 180 12.75 -21.27 -8.16
N THR A 181 12.00 -21.82 -9.10
CA THR A 181 12.36 -23.08 -9.76
C THR A 181 13.69 -23.01 -10.51
N ALA A 182 14.01 -21.85 -11.10
CA ALA A 182 15.27 -21.66 -11.82
C ALA A 182 16.49 -21.42 -10.90
N MET A 183 16.26 -20.77 -9.77
CA MET A 183 17.34 -20.39 -8.85
C MET A 183 17.75 -21.50 -7.88
N PHE A 184 16.83 -22.41 -7.55
CA PHE A 184 17.04 -23.45 -6.57
C PHE A 184 16.94 -24.84 -7.20
N PRO A 185 17.87 -25.79 -6.91
CA PRO A 185 17.78 -27.15 -7.40
C PRO A 185 16.58 -27.88 -6.78
N THR A 186 16.03 -28.83 -7.51
CA THR A 186 14.94 -29.69 -7.01
C THR A 186 15.30 -30.30 -5.66
N GLY A 187 14.42 -30.17 -4.69
CA GLY A 187 14.64 -30.63 -3.31
C GLY A 187 15.28 -29.60 -2.38
N HIS A 188 15.72 -28.46 -2.87
CA HIS A 188 16.07 -27.32 -2.02
C HIS A 188 14.80 -26.75 -1.37
N PRO A 189 14.79 -26.42 -0.07
CA PRO A 189 13.61 -25.90 0.63
C PRO A 189 12.95 -24.65 0.02
N TYR A 190 13.67 -23.94 -0.84
CA TYR A 190 13.15 -22.76 -1.56
C TYR A 190 12.87 -23.02 -3.05
N SER A 191 12.82 -24.28 -3.48
CA SER A 191 12.59 -24.62 -4.89
C SER A 191 11.10 -24.58 -5.31
N TRP A 192 10.19 -24.26 -4.40
CA TRP A 192 8.75 -24.05 -4.65
C TRP A 192 8.24 -22.77 -3.99
N THR A 193 7.14 -22.25 -4.49
CA THR A 193 6.50 -21.05 -3.92
C THR A 193 5.69 -21.39 -2.67
N THR A 194 5.48 -20.40 -1.82
CA THR A 194 4.69 -20.54 -0.58
C THR A 194 3.24 -20.95 -0.86
N ILE A 195 2.67 -20.54 -2.00
CA ILE A 195 1.31 -20.93 -2.39
C ILE A 195 1.23 -22.37 -2.94
N GLY A 196 2.35 -22.97 -3.30
CA GLY A 196 2.45 -24.35 -3.76
C GLY A 196 1.87 -24.64 -5.14
N SER A 197 1.68 -25.93 -5.45
CA SER A 197 1.03 -26.41 -6.68
C SER A 197 -0.43 -26.78 -6.42
N MET A 198 -1.25 -26.78 -7.48
CA MET A 198 -2.67 -27.19 -7.39
C MET A 198 -2.80 -28.64 -7.01
N GLU A 199 -1.95 -29.50 -7.59
CA GLU A 199 -1.94 -30.93 -7.35
C GLU A 199 -1.59 -31.27 -5.90
N ASP A 200 -0.63 -30.53 -5.33
CA ASP A 200 -0.20 -30.73 -3.95
C ASP A 200 -1.26 -30.25 -2.95
N LEU A 201 -1.95 -29.14 -3.27
CA LEU A 201 -3.07 -28.64 -2.48
C LEU A 201 -4.24 -29.65 -2.48
N ASP A 202 -4.57 -30.23 -3.64
CA ASP A 202 -5.60 -31.28 -3.73
C ASP A 202 -5.24 -32.54 -2.95
N ALA A 203 -3.96 -32.86 -2.86
CA ALA A 203 -3.46 -34.01 -2.13
C ALA A 203 -3.40 -33.80 -0.60
N ALA A 204 -3.59 -32.57 -0.09
CA ALA A 204 -3.57 -32.28 1.33
C ALA A 204 -4.71 -32.99 2.07
N SER A 205 -4.39 -33.66 3.17
CA SER A 205 -5.32 -34.46 3.99
C SER A 205 -5.44 -33.92 5.41
N LEU A 206 -6.51 -34.30 6.12
CA LEU A 206 -6.65 -34.03 7.56
C LEU A 206 -5.49 -34.59 8.38
N GLU A 207 -4.94 -35.74 7.99
CA GLU A 207 -3.78 -36.31 8.67
C GLU A 207 -2.55 -35.43 8.54
N ASP A 208 -2.33 -34.85 7.33
CA ASP A 208 -1.27 -33.85 7.10
C ASP A 208 -1.47 -32.61 7.98
N VAL A 209 -2.72 -32.12 8.14
CA VAL A 209 -3.07 -31.00 9.03
C VAL A 209 -2.69 -31.30 10.47
N HIS A 210 -3.08 -32.49 10.97
CA HIS A 210 -2.78 -32.92 12.33
C HIS A 210 -1.27 -33.13 12.57
N GLU A 211 -0.54 -33.72 11.59
CA GLU A 211 0.91 -33.89 11.65
C GLU A 211 1.61 -32.51 11.70
N TRP A 212 1.20 -31.59 10.84
CA TRP A 212 1.78 -30.24 10.73
C TRP A 212 1.63 -29.44 12.02
N PHE A 213 0.41 -29.39 12.56
CA PHE A 213 0.15 -28.68 13.80
C PHE A 213 0.98 -29.22 14.96
N LYS A 214 0.92 -30.55 15.19
CA LYS A 214 1.67 -31.19 16.27
C LYS A 214 3.16 -30.99 16.18
N LYS A 215 3.67 -30.89 14.94
CA LYS A 215 5.11 -30.75 14.71
C LYS A 215 5.59 -29.31 14.85
N TYR A 216 4.84 -28.34 14.34
CA TYR A 216 5.37 -26.99 14.17
C TYR A 216 4.69 -25.91 15.03
N TYR A 217 3.47 -26.12 15.50
CA TYR A 217 2.70 -25.11 16.23
C TYR A 217 2.79 -25.23 17.76
N GLY A 218 3.80 -25.90 18.27
CA GLY A 218 4.09 -25.97 19.70
C GLY A 218 4.64 -24.64 20.25
N ALA A 219 4.37 -24.35 21.52
CA ALA A 219 4.75 -23.11 22.19
C ALA A 219 6.26 -22.77 22.08
N ALA A 220 7.14 -23.78 22.14
CA ALA A 220 8.59 -23.59 22.06
C ALA A 220 9.09 -23.15 20.67
N ASN A 221 8.29 -23.39 19.62
CA ASN A 221 8.58 -22.93 18.25
C ASN A 221 8.04 -21.52 17.95
N ALA A 222 7.45 -20.84 18.93
CA ALA A 222 6.82 -19.54 18.74
C ALA A 222 7.54 -18.40 19.47
N VAL A 223 7.39 -17.19 18.93
CA VAL A 223 7.69 -15.93 19.60
C VAL A 223 6.42 -15.09 19.63
N LEU A 224 6.00 -14.71 20.84
CA LEU A 224 4.92 -13.76 21.06
C LEU A 224 5.51 -12.38 21.37
N SER A 225 5.32 -11.44 20.47
CA SER A 225 5.75 -10.05 20.65
C SER A 225 4.55 -9.15 20.91
N ILE A 226 4.53 -8.48 22.06
CA ILE A 226 3.47 -7.56 22.49
C ILE A 226 4.09 -6.17 22.66
N ALA A 227 3.51 -5.18 21.96
CA ALA A 227 3.99 -3.80 22.02
C ALA A 227 2.81 -2.84 22.22
N GLY A 228 2.97 -1.82 23.06
CA GLY A 228 1.95 -0.77 23.25
C GLY A 228 1.71 -0.37 24.70
N ASP A 229 0.49 0.06 25.01
CA ASP A 229 0.10 0.56 26.34
C ASP A 229 -0.10 -0.58 27.35
N VAL A 230 1.02 -1.16 27.78
CA VAL A 230 1.05 -2.35 28.64
C VAL A 230 2.13 -2.24 29.72
N ASP A 231 1.92 -2.90 30.88
CA ASP A 231 2.97 -3.20 31.85
C ASP A 231 3.55 -4.60 31.58
N PRO A 232 4.86 -4.75 31.42
CA PRO A 232 5.45 -6.04 31.08
C PRO A 232 5.24 -7.16 32.10
N ASN A 233 5.09 -6.86 33.39
CA ASN A 233 4.86 -7.89 34.40
C ASN A 233 3.39 -8.33 34.42
N GLU A 234 2.46 -7.39 34.17
CA GLU A 234 1.05 -7.72 33.98
C GLU A 234 0.88 -8.62 32.75
N ILE A 235 1.52 -8.25 31.63
CA ILE A 235 1.51 -9.04 30.41
C ILE A 235 2.10 -10.43 30.62
N TYR A 236 3.23 -10.55 31.31
CA TYR A 236 3.79 -11.87 31.62
C TYR A 236 2.78 -12.74 32.40
N THR A 237 2.10 -12.16 33.39
CA THR A 237 1.09 -12.87 34.19
C THR A 237 -0.09 -13.34 33.33
N LYS A 238 -0.61 -12.46 32.47
CA LYS A 238 -1.70 -12.79 31.53
C LYS A 238 -1.28 -13.87 30.53
N VAL A 239 -0.13 -13.67 29.87
CA VAL A 239 0.38 -14.63 28.87
C VAL A 239 0.64 -15.99 29.51
N ASN A 240 1.21 -16.03 30.73
CA ASN A 240 1.40 -17.29 31.42
C ASN A 240 0.08 -17.99 31.79
N ALA A 241 -0.97 -17.21 32.09
CA ALA A 241 -2.30 -17.76 32.36
C ALA A 241 -2.95 -18.35 31.10
N TYR A 242 -2.87 -17.67 29.96
CA TYR A 242 -3.48 -18.13 28.70
C TYR A 242 -2.66 -19.18 27.97
N PHE A 243 -1.31 -19.06 27.93
CA PHE A 243 -0.45 -19.89 27.10
C PHE A 243 0.36 -20.94 27.88
N GLY A 244 0.49 -20.79 29.21
CA GLY A 244 1.44 -21.60 29.99
C GLY A 244 1.12 -23.09 30.05
N ASN A 245 -0.11 -23.51 29.78
CA ASN A 245 -0.55 -24.91 29.71
C ASN A 245 -0.47 -25.53 28.30
N ILE A 246 -0.10 -24.75 27.30
CA ILE A 246 0.04 -25.25 25.92
C ILE A 246 1.32 -26.07 25.79
N GLY A 247 1.24 -27.20 25.10
CA GLY A 247 2.40 -28.10 24.92
C GLY A 247 3.57 -27.44 24.18
N PRO A 248 4.83 -27.73 24.56
CA PRO A 248 6.02 -27.14 23.91
C PRO A 248 6.18 -27.54 22.44
N GLY A 249 5.60 -28.67 22.03
CA GLY A 249 5.88 -29.29 20.74
C GLY A 249 7.22 -30.08 20.77
N PRO A 250 7.58 -30.75 19.67
CA PRO A 250 8.85 -31.45 19.54
C PRO A 250 10.01 -30.45 19.36
N THR A 251 11.23 -30.88 19.70
CA THR A 251 12.43 -30.14 19.34
C THR A 251 12.60 -30.15 17.82
N LEU A 252 12.82 -29.00 17.24
CA LEU A 252 13.03 -28.82 15.81
C LEU A 252 14.48 -28.43 15.54
N ASP A 253 15.08 -29.05 14.55
CA ASP A 253 16.39 -28.63 14.05
C ASP A 253 16.25 -27.37 13.23
N ARG A 254 17.20 -26.44 13.38
CA ARG A 254 17.28 -25.28 12.50
C ARG A 254 17.78 -25.69 11.12
N PRO A 255 17.25 -25.09 10.05
CA PRO A 255 17.76 -25.36 8.72
C PRO A 255 19.22 -24.90 8.59
N GLU A 256 20.05 -25.74 8.01
CA GLU A 256 21.42 -25.37 7.69
C GLU A 256 21.45 -24.39 6.51
N ARG A 257 22.42 -23.46 6.56
CA ARG A 257 22.72 -22.59 5.43
C ARG A 257 22.99 -23.42 4.17
N ASN A 258 22.29 -23.12 3.10
CA ASN A 258 22.43 -23.80 1.82
C ASN A 258 22.24 -22.79 0.68
N ILE A 259 23.34 -22.20 0.22
CA ILE A 259 23.35 -21.26 -0.91
C ILE A 259 23.77 -22.01 -2.16
N PRO A 260 22.87 -22.32 -3.10
CA PRO A 260 23.24 -22.96 -4.35
C PRO A 260 24.18 -22.07 -5.16
N ILE A 261 25.41 -22.54 -5.36
CA ILE A 261 26.41 -21.83 -6.17
C ILE A 261 26.13 -22.15 -7.65
N ARG A 262 25.93 -21.10 -8.43
CA ARG A 262 25.70 -21.16 -9.87
C ARG A 262 26.92 -20.65 -10.59
N SER A 263 27.54 -21.49 -11.41
CA SER A 263 28.76 -21.16 -12.17
C SER A 263 28.48 -20.48 -13.51
N ASN A 264 27.29 -20.67 -14.06
CA ASN A 264 26.90 -20.18 -15.39
C ASN A 264 25.63 -19.34 -15.31
N ASP A 265 25.58 -18.30 -16.13
CA ASP A 265 24.37 -17.54 -16.37
C ASP A 265 23.35 -18.36 -17.15
N THR A 266 22.10 -18.22 -16.83
CA THR A 266 21.00 -18.87 -17.55
C THR A 266 19.94 -17.86 -17.93
N ARG A 267 19.16 -18.17 -19.00
CA ARG A 267 18.10 -17.29 -19.48
C ARG A 267 16.87 -18.12 -19.83
N ALA A 268 15.70 -17.65 -19.43
CA ALA A 268 14.42 -18.20 -19.79
C ALA A 268 13.45 -17.08 -20.21
N SER A 269 12.38 -17.44 -20.92
CA SER A 269 11.30 -16.52 -21.23
C SER A 269 9.97 -17.22 -21.13
N PHE A 270 8.92 -16.48 -20.80
CA PHE A 270 7.55 -16.95 -20.78
C PHE A 270 6.60 -15.86 -21.27
N GLN A 271 5.41 -16.25 -21.64
CA GLN A 271 4.35 -15.33 -22.04
C GLN A 271 3.31 -15.19 -20.93
N ASP A 272 2.79 -13.97 -20.78
CA ASP A 272 1.74 -13.66 -19.83
C ASP A 272 0.88 -12.48 -20.35
N ARG A 273 -0.29 -12.22 -19.73
CA ARG A 273 -1.18 -11.09 -20.07
C ARG A 273 -0.66 -9.80 -19.44
N VAL A 274 0.38 -9.25 -20.00
CA VAL A 274 1.07 -8.06 -19.49
C VAL A 274 1.04 -6.92 -20.51
N PRO A 275 0.92 -5.66 -20.07
CA PRO A 275 0.93 -4.50 -20.97
C PRO A 275 2.32 -4.16 -21.50
N GLU A 276 3.38 -4.56 -20.83
CA GLU A 276 4.76 -4.30 -21.19
C GLU A 276 5.65 -5.52 -20.88
N ALA A 277 6.74 -5.70 -21.61
CA ALA A 277 7.67 -6.77 -21.29
C ALA A 277 8.45 -6.43 -20.02
N ARG A 278 8.90 -7.48 -19.31
CA ARG A 278 9.70 -7.33 -18.08
C ARG A 278 10.92 -8.22 -18.14
N VAL A 279 12.05 -7.66 -17.73
CA VAL A 279 13.31 -8.38 -17.53
C VAL A 279 13.56 -8.49 -16.03
N LEU A 280 13.75 -9.72 -15.53
CA LEU A 280 14.21 -9.97 -14.17
C LEU A 280 15.56 -10.65 -14.24
N MET A 281 16.49 -10.19 -13.40
CA MET A 281 17.80 -10.82 -13.20
C MET A 281 17.93 -11.18 -11.73
N SER A 282 18.25 -12.43 -11.40
CA SER A 282 18.32 -12.92 -10.03
C SER A 282 19.66 -13.63 -9.76
N TRP A 283 20.20 -13.43 -8.55
CA TRP A 283 21.38 -14.12 -8.00
C TRP A 283 21.06 -14.67 -6.62
N ASN A 284 21.67 -15.81 -6.25
CA ASN A 284 21.64 -16.30 -4.88
C ASN A 284 22.63 -15.50 -4.03
N THR A 285 22.21 -15.11 -2.82
CA THR A 285 22.97 -14.24 -1.91
C THR A 285 22.96 -14.82 -0.49
N PRO A 286 23.78 -14.26 0.43
CA PRO A 286 23.76 -14.70 1.81
C PRO A 286 22.42 -14.55 2.50
N GLU A 287 22.30 -15.28 3.59
CA GLU A 287 21.16 -15.35 4.48
C GLU A 287 21.02 -14.09 5.36
N PHE A 288 19.85 -13.92 5.97
CA PHE A 288 19.50 -12.88 6.96
C PHE A 288 20.59 -12.63 8.02
N TYR A 289 20.70 -11.41 8.49
CA TYR A 289 21.56 -10.98 9.60
C TYR A 289 23.07 -11.18 9.38
N THR A 290 23.50 -11.37 8.13
CA THR A 290 24.92 -11.35 7.74
C THR A 290 25.33 -9.95 7.29
N LYS A 291 26.63 -9.66 7.35
CA LYS A 291 27.20 -8.39 6.89
C LYS A 291 26.95 -8.19 5.38
N GLU A 292 27.07 -9.25 4.62
CA GLU A 292 26.88 -9.22 3.17
C GLU A 292 25.42 -9.01 2.78
N ASP A 293 24.46 -9.55 3.54
CA ASP A 293 23.03 -9.29 3.37
C ASP A 293 22.72 -7.79 3.56
N ALA A 294 23.21 -7.18 4.65
CA ALA A 294 23.07 -5.74 4.87
C ALA A 294 23.75 -4.88 3.78
N HIS A 295 24.84 -5.37 3.20
CA HIS A 295 25.45 -4.69 2.04
C HIS A 295 24.56 -4.74 0.81
N PHE A 296 23.79 -5.83 0.61
CA PHE A 296 22.86 -5.91 -0.53
C PHE A 296 21.69 -4.94 -0.41
N ASP A 297 21.23 -4.59 0.79
CA ASP A 297 20.27 -3.50 0.96
C ASP A 297 20.83 -2.16 0.47
N LEU A 298 22.09 -1.88 0.77
CA LEU A 298 22.77 -0.67 0.27
C LEU A 298 23.01 -0.74 -1.25
N ILE A 299 23.44 -1.89 -1.78
CA ILE A 299 23.61 -2.12 -3.22
C ILE A 299 22.31 -1.90 -3.97
N SER A 300 21.20 -2.42 -3.44
CA SER A 300 19.88 -2.25 -4.05
C SER A 300 19.50 -0.77 -4.16
N SER A 301 19.72 0.00 -3.10
CA SER A 301 19.42 1.43 -3.07
C SER A 301 20.33 2.23 -4.03
N ILE A 302 21.62 1.92 -4.10
CA ILE A 302 22.56 2.57 -5.06
C ILE A 302 22.12 2.31 -6.50
N LEU A 303 21.64 1.09 -6.79
CA LEU A 303 21.26 0.70 -8.15
C LEU A 303 19.89 1.25 -8.57
N SER A 304 18.91 1.34 -7.66
CA SER A 304 17.53 1.63 -8.07
C SER A 304 16.73 2.59 -7.19
N SER A 305 17.22 3.03 -6.01
CA SER A 305 16.45 3.93 -5.17
C SER A 305 16.57 5.39 -5.58
N GLY A 306 15.45 5.97 -6.00
CA GLY A 306 15.35 7.36 -6.41
C GLY A 306 15.97 7.67 -7.77
N LYS A 307 15.71 8.88 -8.28
CA LYS A 307 16.09 9.33 -9.64
C LYS A 307 17.61 9.33 -9.87
N ASN A 308 18.42 9.47 -8.82
CA ASN A 308 19.89 9.51 -8.90
C ASN A 308 20.55 8.13 -8.84
N SER A 309 19.78 7.06 -8.65
CA SER A 309 20.32 5.70 -8.67
C SER A 309 20.74 5.29 -10.07
N ARG A 310 21.75 4.43 -10.15
CA ARG A 310 22.45 4.18 -11.44
C ARG A 310 21.54 3.63 -12.53
N LEU A 311 20.73 2.62 -12.21
CA LEU A 311 19.83 2.00 -13.18
C LEU A 311 18.65 2.90 -13.51
N PHE A 312 18.05 3.56 -12.50
CA PHE A 312 16.91 4.44 -12.76
C PHE A 312 17.35 5.63 -13.65
N LYS A 313 18.44 6.29 -13.26
CA LYS A 313 19.00 7.39 -14.07
C LYS A 313 19.24 6.95 -15.50
N ARG A 314 19.92 5.82 -15.73
CA ARG A 314 20.28 5.36 -17.07
C ARG A 314 19.08 4.88 -17.88
N LEU A 315 18.22 4.00 -17.32
CA LEU A 315 17.16 3.33 -18.07
C LEU A 315 15.89 4.17 -18.21
N VAL A 316 15.51 4.89 -17.13
CA VAL A 316 14.24 5.61 -17.07
C VAL A 316 14.42 7.08 -17.43
N TYR A 317 15.47 7.73 -16.92
CA TYR A 317 15.69 9.16 -17.11
C TYR A 317 16.46 9.48 -18.40
N ASP A 318 17.66 8.90 -18.60
CA ASP A 318 18.53 9.22 -19.74
C ASP A 318 18.07 8.50 -21.02
N ASP A 319 18.03 7.16 -21.02
CA ASP A 319 17.75 6.34 -22.20
C ASP A 319 16.26 6.20 -22.50
N GLN A 320 15.40 6.42 -21.51
CA GLN A 320 13.94 6.26 -21.56
C GLN A 320 13.46 4.93 -22.18
N SER A 321 14.26 3.88 -22.00
CA SER A 321 14.02 2.54 -22.54
C SER A 321 13.21 1.65 -21.59
N ALA A 322 13.12 2.00 -20.32
CA ALA A 322 12.27 1.35 -19.32
C ALA A 322 11.28 2.33 -18.72
N SER A 323 10.10 1.84 -18.35
CA SER A 323 9.08 2.61 -17.60
C SER A 323 9.38 2.62 -16.11
N ASN A 324 10.05 1.58 -15.61
CA ASN A 324 10.50 1.45 -14.22
C ASN A 324 11.66 0.47 -14.11
N VAL A 325 12.49 0.66 -13.08
CA VAL A 325 13.52 -0.30 -12.68
C VAL A 325 13.57 -0.36 -11.16
N ALA A 326 13.71 -1.57 -10.62
CA ALA A 326 13.89 -1.83 -9.20
C ALA A 326 15.01 -2.86 -8.99
N ALA A 327 15.82 -2.66 -7.95
CA ALA A 327 16.72 -3.67 -7.43
C ALA A 327 16.42 -3.85 -5.95
N PHE A 328 16.42 -5.08 -5.46
CA PHE A 328 16.14 -5.37 -4.06
C PHE A 328 16.79 -6.67 -3.62
N GLN A 329 17.14 -6.70 -2.34
CA GLN A 329 17.58 -7.92 -1.65
C GLN A 329 16.34 -8.60 -1.07
N TRP A 330 16.12 -9.84 -1.44
CA TRP A 330 15.09 -10.69 -0.84
C TRP A 330 15.76 -11.62 0.18
N SER A 331 15.96 -11.09 1.38
CA SER A 331 16.62 -11.80 2.45
C SER A 331 15.75 -12.92 3.02
N LYS A 332 16.35 -14.08 3.29
CA LYS A 332 15.73 -15.29 3.82
C LYS A 332 16.69 -16.03 4.74
N GLU A 333 16.19 -17.04 5.49
CA GLU A 333 16.97 -17.71 6.54
C GLU A 333 18.08 -18.61 6.02
N ILE A 334 17.86 -19.31 4.91
CA ILE A 334 18.83 -20.29 4.36
C ILE A 334 19.71 -19.66 3.30
N CYS A 335 19.12 -18.80 2.45
CA CYS A 335 19.76 -18.17 1.30
C CYS A 335 18.88 -17.04 0.80
N GLY A 336 19.41 -15.82 0.63
CA GLY A 336 18.73 -14.70 -0.01
C GLY A 336 18.76 -14.75 -1.55
N ASN A 337 18.06 -13.81 -2.16
CA ASN A 337 18.16 -13.52 -3.58
C ASN A 337 18.31 -12.02 -3.81
N PHE A 338 19.30 -11.61 -4.60
CA PHE A 338 19.36 -10.27 -5.13
C PHE A 338 18.65 -10.24 -6.48
N ILE A 339 17.76 -9.29 -6.69
CA ILE A 339 16.93 -9.23 -7.88
C ILE A 339 17.01 -7.82 -8.48
N ILE A 340 17.18 -7.75 -9.80
CA ILE A 340 17.00 -6.55 -10.61
C ILE A 340 15.81 -6.80 -11.53
N GLN A 341 14.82 -5.91 -11.51
CA GLN A 341 13.63 -5.95 -12.35
C GLN A 341 13.54 -4.67 -13.17
N ALA A 342 13.38 -4.78 -14.48
CA ALA A 342 13.17 -3.64 -15.36
C ALA A 342 11.94 -3.88 -16.25
N ASN A 343 11.01 -2.94 -16.26
CA ASN A 343 9.87 -2.94 -17.16
C ASN A 343 10.26 -2.23 -18.45
N VAL A 344 10.17 -2.94 -19.56
CA VAL A 344 10.55 -2.42 -20.88
C VAL A 344 9.44 -1.55 -21.42
N LYS A 345 9.75 -0.29 -21.72
CA LYS A 345 8.76 0.65 -22.26
C LYS A 345 8.18 0.12 -23.59
N PRO A 346 6.88 0.24 -23.83
CA PRO A 346 6.27 -0.18 -25.08
C PRO A 346 6.98 0.41 -26.30
N GLY A 347 7.33 -0.46 -27.25
CA GLY A 347 8.09 -0.10 -28.46
C GLY A 347 9.62 -0.16 -28.31
N GLU A 348 10.15 -0.30 -27.11
CA GLU A 348 11.58 -0.49 -26.87
C GLU A 348 11.99 -1.98 -26.88
N SER A 349 13.27 -2.24 -27.15
CA SER A 349 13.81 -3.60 -27.23
C SER A 349 14.11 -4.18 -25.85
N VAL A 350 13.62 -5.38 -25.56
CA VAL A 350 13.98 -6.17 -24.39
C VAL A 350 15.50 -6.35 -24.28
N GLU A 351 16.17 -6.65 -25.41
CA GLU A 351 17.62 -6.81 -25.45
C GLU A 351 18.36 -5.51 -25.11
N LYS A 352 17.86 -4.36 -25.56
CA LYS A 352 18.45 -3.05 -25.22
C LYS A 352 18.42 -2.82 -23.72
N VAL A 353 17.29 -3.04 -23.08
CA VAL A 353 17.15 -2.89 -21.61
C VAL A 353 18.03 -3.90 -20.88
N GLU A 354 18.00 -5.19 -21.28
CA GLU A 354 18.84 -6.23 -20.70
C GLU A 354 20.34 -5.90 -20.80
N ASN A 355 20.80 -5.40 -21.97
CA ASN A 355 22.18 -5.01 -22.18
C ASN A 355 22.55 -3.78 -21.34
N THR A 356 21.68 -2.78 -21.24
CA THR A 356 21.94 -1.59 -20.43
C THR A 356 22.05 -1.93 -18.93
N VAL A 357 21.19 -2.83 -18.41
CA VAL A 357 21.33 -3.33 -17.02
C VAL A 357 22.70 -4.01 -16.83
N ASN A 358 23.10 -4.86 -17.78
CA ASN A 358 24.39 -5.56 -17.71
C ASN A 358 25.57 -4.57 -17.79
N GLU A 359 25.51 -3.55 -18.63
CA GLU A 359 26.56 -2.50 -18.73
C GLU A 359 26.73 -1.74 -17.40
N GLU A 360 25.63 -1.32 -16.78
CA GLU A 360 25.69 -0.60 -15.51
C GLU A 360 26.16 -1.51 -14.37
N LEU A 361 25.76 -2.78 -14.38
CA LEU A 361 26.24 -3.76 -13.42
C LEU A 361 27.74 -4.01 -13.58
N ILE A 362 28.25 -4.16 -14.80
CA ILE A 362 29.70 -4.30 -15.07
C ILE A 362 30.44 -3.08 -14.54
N LYS A 363 30.00 -1.86 -14.85
CA LYS A 363 30.58 -0.62 -14.30
C LYS A 363 30.60 -0.61 -12.78
N PHE A 364 29.51 -1.07 -12.17
CA PHE A 364 29.42 -1.17 -10.71
C PHE A 364 30.46 -2.14 -10.14
N LEU A 365 30.60 -3.31 -10.75
CA LEU A 365 31.57 -4.32 -10.31
C LEU A 365 33.01 -3.84 -10.50
N GLU A 366 33.33 -3.18 -11.63
CA GLU A 366 34.67 -2.69 -11.96
C GLU A 366 35.09 -1.50 -11.09
N HIS A 367 34.21 -0.51 -10.93
CA HIS A 367 34.59 0.76 -10.30
C HIS A 367 34.11 0.85 -8.84
N GLY A 368 33.11 0.05 -8.42
CA GLY A 368 32.50 0.13 -7.10
C GLY A 368 31.58 1.35 -7.00
N VAL A 369 31.45 1.87 -5.78
CA VAL A 369 30.60 3.00 -5.43
C VAL A 369 31.44 4.19 -4.98
N THR A 370 30.93 5.39 -5.12
CA THR A 370 31.55 6.59 -4.56
C THR A 370 31.19 6.75 -3.08
N GLU A 371 31.98 7.49 -2.32
CA GLU A 371 31.68 7.80 -0.93
C GLU A 371 30.35 8.55 -0.80
N ALA A 372 30.05 9.47 -1.73
CA ALA A 372 28.81 10.23 -1.74
C ALA A 372 27.57 9.32 -1.95
N GLU A 373 27.63 8.38 -2.90
CA GLU A 373 26.57 7.38 -3.09
C GLU A 373 26.34 6.55 -1.83
N LEU A 374 27.42 6.09 -1.20
CA LEU A 374 27.34 5.26 -0.01
C LEU A 374 26.74 6.04 1.18
N GLN A 375 27.17 7.25 1.43
CA GLN A 375 26.64 8.10 2.52
C GLN A 375 25.16 8.42 2.30
N ARG A 376 24.76 8.71 1.07
CA ARG A 376 23.36 8.96 0.71
C ARG A 376 22.47 7.75 1.07
N VAL A 377 22.81 6.55 0.61
CA VAL A 377 21.96 5.37 0.86
C VAL A 377 21.99 4.91 2.32
N LYS A 378 23.07 5.15 3.04
CA LYS A 378 23.08 4.96 4.51
C LYS A 378 22.10 5.90 5.20
N ALA A 379 22.11 7.18 4.85
CA ALA A 379 21.18 8.17 5.41
C ALA A 379 19.72 7.79 5.11
N GLU A 380 19.43 7.35 3.89
CA GLU A 380 18.12 6.84 3.49
C GLU A 380 17.72 5.61 4.31
N TYR A 381 18.61 4.61 4.46
CA TYR A 381 18.35 3.40 5.24
C TYR A 381 17.99 3.71 6.69
N PHE A 382 18.79 4.52 7.37
CA PHE A 382 18.54 4.93 8.75
C PHE A 382 17.25 5.75 8.87
N SER A 383 17.02 6.68 7.96
CA SER A 383 15.80 7.49 7.96
C SER A 383 14.54 6.61 7.83
N ASN A 384 14.55 5.64 6.91
CA ASN A 384 13.42 4.74 6.71
C ASN A 384 13.21 3.83 7.93
N PHE A 385 14.28 3.32 8.54
CA PHE A 385 14.19 2.53 9.75
C PHE A 385 13.59 3.33 10.92
N ILE A 386 14.08 4.56 11.16
CA ILE A 386 13.59 5.44 12.21
C ILE A 386 12.10 5.79 12.00
N LYS A 387 11.70 6.10 10.77
CA LYS A 387 10.29 6.36 10.43
C LYS A 387 9.40 5.14 10.71
N GLY A 388 9.89 3.92 10.44
CA GLY A 388 9.18 2.68 10.77
C GLY A 388 8.91 2.49 12.26
N LEU A 389 9.78 3.04 13.13
CA LEU A 389 9.60 2.96 14.59
C LEU A 389 8.45 3.81 15.16
N GLU A 390 7.76 4.59 14.35
CA GLU A 390 6.51 5.24 14.77
C GLU A 390 5.43 4.20 15.10
N ARG A 391 5.42 3.08 14.37
CA ARG A 391 4.39 2.04 14.48
C ARG A 391 4.76 1.00 15.54
N ILE A 392 3.78 0.64 16.39
CA ILE A 392 3.96 -0.48 17.35
C ILE A 392 3.72 -1.85 16.70
N GLY A 393 2.80 -1.94 15.74
CA GLY A 393 2.37 -3.16 15.06
C GLY A 393 2.47 -3.10 13.54
N GLY A 394 1.88 -4.10 12.86
CA GLY A 394 1.93 -4.25 11.43
C GLY A 394 3.32 -4.63 10.91
N PHE A 395 3.49 -4.69 9.58
CA PHE A 395 4.78 -4.98 8.97
C PHE A 395 5.81 -3.88 9.25
N GLY A 396 6.98 -4.27 9.74
CA GLY A 396 8.08 -3.35 10.07
C GLY A 396 7.82 -2.46 11.29
N GLY A 397 6.72 -2.67 12.02
CA GLY A 397 6.50 -2.04 13.33
C GLY A 397 7.35 -2.68 14.42
N LYS A 398 7.38 -2.05 15.60
CA LYS A 398 8.26 -2.46 16.71
C LYS A 398 8.06 -3.93 17.12
N SER A 399 6.82 -4.41 17.21
CA SER A 399 6.53 -5.82 17.54
C SER A 399 7.08 -6.79 16.49
N ASP A 400 7.02 -6.42 15.22
CA ASP A 400 7.50 -7.22 14.10
C ASP A 400 9.04 -7.27 14.04
N ILE A 401 9.69 -6.12 14.22
CA ILE A 401 11.16 -6.02 14.29
C ILE A 401 11.71 -6.87 15.45
N LEU A 402 11.09 -6.81 16.63
CA LEU A 402 11.52 -7.58 17.79
C LEU A 402 11.32 -9.09 17.60
N ALA A 403 10.17 -9.50 17.00
CA ALA A 403 9.87 -10.90 16.74
C ALA A 403 10.81 -11.50 15.69
N SER A 404 10.99 -10.81 14.54
CA SER A 404 11.90 -11.26 13.47
C SER A 404 13.35 -11.34 13.95
N SER A 405 13.79 -10.34 14.72
CA SER A 405 15.12 -10.33 15.34
C SER A 405 15.33 -11.53 16.28
N ALA A 406 14.30 -11.88 17.06
CA ALA A 406 14.37 -13.01 17.99
C ALA A 406 14.34 -14.38 17.29
N ILE A 407 13.70 -14.49 16.12
CA ILE A 407 13.63 -15.72 15.34
C ILE A 407 14.93 -15.94 14.55
N TYR A 408 15.34 -14.95 13.76
CA TYR A 408 16.45 -15.11 12.81
C TYR A 408 17.81 -14.66 13.37
N GLY A 409 17.81 -13.73 14.34
CA GLY A 409 19.03 -13.18 14.94
C GLY A 409 19.31 -13.66 16.36
N ASP A 410 18.48 -14.57 16.92
CA ASP A 410 18.56 -15.16 18.28
C ASP A 410 18.34 -14.17 19.43
N SER A 411 18.19 -12.88 19.16
CA SER A 411 17.93 -11.84 20.16
C SER A 411 16.95 -10.78 19.63
N PRO A 412 16.02 -10.29 20.44
CA PRO A 412 15.10 -9.23 20.01
C PRO A 412 15.79 -7.94 19.56
N ASP A 413 17.02 -7.70 19.94
CA ASP A 413 17.83 -6.56 19.54
C ASP A 413 18.82 -6.85 18.41
N ALA A 414 18.71 -8.02 17.74
CA ALA A 414 19.59 -8.37 16.63
C ALA A 414 19.52 -7.39 15.44
N TYR A 415 18.42 -6.62 15.30
CA TYR A 415 18.34 -5.53 14.34
C TYR A 415 19.47 -4.50 14.49
N LYS A 416 19.97 -4.26 15.72
CA LYS A 416 21.11 -3.36 15.98
C LYS A 416 22.38 -3.82 15.28
N LYS A 417 22.58 -5.15 15.19
CA LYS A 417 23.71 -5.72 14.47
C LYS A 417 23.64 -5.40 12.97
N VAL A 418 22.45 -5.44 12.37
CA VAL A 418 22.25 -5.07 10.96
C VAL A 418 22.50 -3.57 10.79
N LEU A 419 21.96 -2.72 11.66
CA LEU A 419 22.23 -1.28 11.65
C LEU A 419 23.73 -0.97 11.76
N GLN A 420 24.43 -1.73 12.59
CA GLN A 420 25.89 -1.59 12.73
C GLN A 420 26.61 -2.00 11.44
N PHE A 421 26.21 -3.08 10.78
CA PHE A 421 26.77 -3.48 9.49
C PHE A 421 26.57 -2.41 8.42
N VAL A 422 25.40 -1.77 8.39
CA VAL A 422 25.11 -0.63 7.49
C VAL A 422 26.01 0.57 7.85
N ALA A 423 26.12 0.93 9.14
CA ALA A 423 26.96 2.03 9.59
C ALA A 423 28.44 1.84 9.22
N ASP A 424 28.96 0.64 9.43
CA ASP A 424 30.38 0.29 9.23
C ASP A 424 30.75 0.03 7.77
N ALA A 425 29.74 -0.15 6.87
CA ALA A 425 30.01 -0.47 5.48
C ALA A 425 30.90 0.59 4.81
N THR A 426 31.94 0.16 4.12
CA THR A 426 32.84 1.02 3.34
C THR A 426 32.65 0.81 1.84
N VAL A 427 33.09 1.76 1.04
CA VAL A 427 33.06 1.59 -0.44
C VAL A 427 33.78 0.32 -0.90
N HIS A 428 34.83 -0.07 -0.17
CA HIS A 428 35.54 -1.32 -0.41
C HIS A 428 34.70 -2.55 -0.09
N ASP A 429 33.99 -2.54 1.04
CA ASP A 429 33.10 -3.64 1.44
C ASP A 429 31.99 -3.85 0.41
N ILE A 430 31.31 -2.77 -0.03
CA ILE A 430 30.25 -2.82 -1.02
C ILE A 430 30.76 -3.40 -2.35
N LYS A 431 31.89 -2.88 -2.84
CA LYS A 431 32.51 -3.41 -4.07
C LYS A 431 32.90 -4.90 -3.92
N HIS A 432 33.46 -5.28 -2.78
CA HIS A 432 33.87 -6.66 -2.51
C HIS A 432 32.66 -7.60 -2.50
N THR A 433 31.61 -7.25 -1.78
CA THR A 433 30.36 -8.03 -1.71
C THR A 433 29.75 -8.20 -3.09
N ALA A 434 29.61 -7.12 -3.87
CA ALA A 434 29.06 -7.17 -5.21
C ALA A 434 29.89 -8.12 -6.12
N ASN A 435 31.21 -7.98 -6.15
CA ASN A 435 32.08 -8.83 -6.98
C ASN A 435 32.03 -10.31 -6.56
N LYS A 436 31.87 -10.60 -5.28
CA LYS A 436 31.79 -11.97 -4.78
C LYS A 436 30.51 -12.67 -5.23
N TRP A 437 29.39 -11.97 -5.30
CA TRP A 437 28.08 -12.58 -5.47
C TRP A 437 27.38 -12.29 -6.80
N LEU A 438 27.66 -11.17 -7.47
CA LEU A 438 26.96 -10.75 -8.70
C LEU A 438 27.79 -10.97 -9.98
N ASN A 439 29.02 -11.43 -9.87
CA ASN A 439 29.93 -11.56 -11.01
C ASN A 439 29.53 -12.68 -11.97
N HIS A 440 28.81 -13.70 -11.52
CA HIS A 440 28.35 -14.85 -12.31
C HIS A 440 27.18 -15.57 -11.66
N GLY A 441 26.58 -16.52 -12.41
CA GLY A 441 25.48 -17.36 -11.90
C GLY A 441 24.10 -16.68 -11.93
N LYS A 442 23.97 -15.62 -12.70
CA LYS A 442 22.72 -14.91 -12.91
C LYS A 442 21.69 -15.78 -13.64
N HIS A 443 20.43 -15.68 -13.20
CA HIS A 443 19.29 -16.13 -14.00
C HIS A 443 18.53 -14.92 -14.54
N THR A 444 18.38 -14.82 -15.85
CA THR A 444 17.55 -13.80 -16.50
C THR A 444 16.23 -14.45 -16.92
N LEU A 445 15.12 -13.91 -16.42
CA LEU A 445 13.76 -14.28 -16.81
C LEU A 445 13.13 -13.12 -17.56
N VAL A 446 12.61 -13.38 -18.76
CA VAL A 446 11.91 -12.39 -19.58
C VAL A 446 10.46 -12.76 -19.67
N CYS A 447 9.59 -11.84 -19.26
CA CYS A 447 8.14 -11.97 -19.42
C CYS A 447 7.68 -11.19 -20.66
N THR A 448 6.88 -11.84 -21.49
CA THR A 448 6.17 -11.25 -22.64
C THR A 448 4.72 -11.73 -22.63
N PRO A 449 3.72 -11.08 -23.28
CA PRO A 449 2.29 -11.33 -23.06
C PRO A 449 1.74 -12.76 -23.29
N PHE A 450 1.04 -13.38 -22.31
CA PHE A 450 -0.05 -14.39 -22.37
C PHE A 450 -0.31 -15.34 -21.13
N ALA A 451 -1.36 -15.98 -20.77
CA ALA A 451 -2.51 -16.58 -20.08
C ALA A 451 -2.47 -17.87 -19.18
N GLU A 452 -3.25 -18.23 -18.11
CA GLU A 452 -4.49 -18.47 -17.33
C GLU A 452 -4.62 -19.67 -16.31
N TYR A 453 -5.69 -19.75 -15.32
CA TYR A 453 -6.54 -20.85 -14.74
C TYR A 453 -6.80 -21.02 -13.21
N SER A 454 -7.72 -21.94 -12.64
CA SER A 454 -8.54 -22.00 -11.40
C SER A 454 -8.72 -23.28 -10.53
N THR A 455 -9.36 -23.50 -9.28
CA THR A 455 -10.45 -23.73 -8.27
C THR A 455 -10.27 -24.60 -6.98
N THR A 456 -11.07 -25.00 -5.87
CA THR A 456 -12.08 -24.84 -4.79
C THR A 456 -12.04 -25.80 -3.56
N GLY A 457 -12.87 -25.66 -2.38
CA GLY A 457 -12.91 -26.34 -1.12
C GLY A 457 -13.95 -26.58 -0.01
N LYS A 458 -13.90 -26.78 1.43
CA LYS A 458 -14.86 -26.79 2.61
C LYS A 458 -14.57 -27.54 3.98
N ASP A 459 -15.07 -27.40 5.26
CA ASP A 459 -16.00 -27.01 6.31
C ASP A 459 -15.79 -27.43 7.84
N ILE A 460 -16.57 -26.98 9.00
CA ILE A 460 -16.44 -27.26 10.44
C ILE A 460 -17.51 -27.08 11.51
N ASP A 461 -17.32 -27.24 12.89
CA ASP A 461 -18.15 -26.88 14.08
C ASP A 461 -17.44 -26.65 15.44
N ARG A 462 -17.94 -25.73 16.40
CA ARG A 462 -17.51 -25.55 17.79
C ARG A 462 -18.45 -24.78 18.76
N SER A 463 -18.39 -24.98 20.11
CA SER A 463 -19.58 -24.82 20.97
C SER A 463 -19.59 -23.86 22.20
N ALA A 464 -18.56 -23.07 22.54
CA ALA A 464 -18.60 -22.34 23.83
C ALA A 464 -18.49 -20.80 23.82
N GLY A 465 -18.11 -20.17 22.73
CA GLY A 465 -18.15 -18.71 22.59
C GLY A 465 -16.99 -17.87 23.16
N LEU A 466 -17.04 -16.55 22.89
CA LEU A 466 -16.01 -15.55 23.18
C LEU A 466 -16.17 -14.89 24.56
N PRO A 467 -15.07 -14.44 25.21
CA PRO A 467 -15.14 -13.57 26.39
C PRO A 467 -15.68 -12.17 26.09
N GLU A 468 -16.17 -11.50 27.14
CA GLU A 468 -16.66 -10.11 27.06
C GLU A 468 -15.55 -9.11 26.68
N LEU A 469 -15.92 -8.04 25.96
CA LEU A 469 -15.02 -6.91 25.71
C LEU A 469 -14.85 -6.06 26.98
N GLY A 470 -13.64 -5.56 27.23
CA GLY A 470 -13.41 -4.50 28.22
C GLY A 470 -13.96 -3.15 27.76
N GLU A 471 -14.03 -2.18 28.69
CA GLU A 471 -14.48 -0.82 28.38
C GLU A 471 -13.56 -0.13 27.35
N PRO A 472 -14.11 0.53 26.32
CA PRO A 472 -13.33 1.22 25.32
C PRO A 472 -12.60 2.43 25.90
N VAL A 473 -11.34 2.60 25.54
CA VAL A 473 -10.57 3.80 25.89
C VAL A 473 -10.84 4.91 24.87
N SER A 474 -11.10 6.13 25.34
CA SER A 474 -11.36 7.28 24.47
C SER A 474 -10.09 7.66 23.69
N ALA A 475 -10.20 7.80 22.39
CA ALA A 475 -9.14 8.30 21.53
C ALA A 475 -9.04 9.83 21.65
N SER A 476 -7.84 10.39 21.69
CA SER A 476 -7.64 11.84 21.66
C SER A 476 -7.09 12.27 20.30
N PHE A 477 -7.83 13.15 19.61
CA PHE A 477 -7.33 13.82 18.43
C PHE A 477 -6.69 15.16 18.83
N PRO A 478 -5.51 15.53 18.28
CA PRO A 478 -4.81 16.74 18.69
C PRO A 478 -5.59 18.02 18.39
N ASP A 479 -5.37 19.06 19.19
CA ASP A 479 -5.93 20.39 18.94
C ASP A 479 -5.32 21.02 17.68
N LEU A 480 -6.17 21.64 16.86
CA LEU A 480 -5.76 22.30 15.64
C LEU A 480 -5.48 23.78 15.88
N GLN A 481 -4.25 24.19 15.66
CA GLN A 481 -3.84 25.60 15.67
C GLN A 481 -3.93 26.17 14.24
N LYS A 482 -4.49 27.37 14.07
CA LYS A 482 -4.67 28.00 12.75
C LYS A 482 -4.06 29.39 12.68
N LYS A 483 -3.38 29.68 11.59
CA LYS A 483 -2.85 31.00 11.24
C LYS A 483 -3.01 31.26 9.75
N THR A 484 -3.01 32.54 9.36
CA THR A 484 -2.99 32.94 7.96
C THR A 484 -1.85 33.90 7.76
N LEU A 485 -0.96 33.62 6.82
CA LEU A 485 0.13 34.53 6.46
C LEU A 485 -0.40 35.78 5.72
N LYS A 486 0.41 36.84 5.66
CA LYS A 486 0.03 38.09 4.99
C LYS A 486 -0.32 37.89 3.51
N ASN A 487 0.30 36.95 2.85
CA ASN A 487 0.01 36.58 1.46
C ASN A 487 -1.25 35.72 1.28
N GLY A 488 -1.97 35.36 2.34
CA GLY A 488 -3.21 34.60 2.31
C GLY A 488 -3.05 33.09 2.44
N LEU A 489 -1.83 32.55 2.52
CA LEU A 489 -1.59 31.15 2.81
C LEU A 489 -2.14 30.82 4.20
N LYS A 490 -3.03 29.84 4.27
CA LYS A 490 -3.58 29.32 5.51
C LYS A 490 -2.66 28.22 6.06
N ILE A 491 -2.50 28.16 7.36
CA ILE A 491 -1.71 27.14 8.07
C ILE A 491 -2.62 26.47 9.09
N VAL A 492 -2.58 25.15 9.13
CA VAL A 492 -3.22 24.32 10.16
C VAL A 492 -2.15 23.41 10.75
N LEU A 493 -1.88 23.56 12.03
CA LEU A 493 -0.89 22.75 12.77
C LEU A 493 -1.60 21.86 13.78
N ALA A 494 -1.30 20.56 13.71
CA ALA A 494 -1.51 19.62 14.80
C ALA A 494 -0.14 19.29 15.42
N GLN A 495 0.14 19.92 16.56
CA GLN A 495 1.42 19.72 17.26
C GLN A 495 1.43 18.33 17.94
N ARG A 496 2.47 17.53 17.64
CA ARG A 496 2.70 16.20 18.25
C ARG A 496 4.17 16.02 18.57
N GLU A 497 4.44 15.70 19.84
CA GLU A 497 5.75 15.36 20.33
C GLU A 497 5.98 13.84 20.27
N GLY A 498 7.23 13.39 20.42
CA GLY A 498 7.60 11.99 20.58
C GLY A 498 8.51 11.43 19.46
N VAL A 499 8.21 11.66 18.20
CA VAL A 499 9.10 11.29 17.08
C VAL A 499 9.51 12.57 16.35
N PRO A 500 10.81 12.80 16.07
CA PRO A 500 11.29 14.04 15.48
C PRO A 500 11.00 14.13 13.97
N THR A 501 9.75 13.83 13.57
CA THR A 501 9.26 13.95 12.20
C THR A 501 8.30 15.12 12.07
N VAL A 502 8.31 15.77 10.91
CA VAL A 502 7.35 16.81 10.52
C VAL A 502 6.77 16.47 9.16
N VAL A 503 5.45 16.27 9.13
CA VAL A 503 4.68 16.05 7.92
C VAL A 503 4.06 17.38 7.49
N MET A 504 4.22 17.75 6.23
CA MET A 504 3.71 18.98 5.64
C MET A 504 2.99 18.67 4.35
N ASN A 505 1.71 19.03 4.27
CA ASN A 505 0.87 18.81 3.09
C ASN A 505 0.30 20.17 2.64
N MET A 506 0.84 20.71 1.54
CA MET A 506 0.27 21.88 0.90
C MET A 506 -0.87 21.46 -0.02
N MET A 507 -2.08 21.79 0.34
CA MET A 507 -3.30 21.45 -0.38
C MET A 507 -3.82 22.64 -1.16
N PHE A 508 -4.19 22.42 -2.43
CA PHE A 508 -4.79 23.42 -3.34
C PHE A 508 -6.16 22.92 -3.81
N ASP A 509 -7.13 23.80 -3.94
CA ASP A 509 -8.42 23.48 -4.58
C ASP A 509 -8.28 23.42 -6.11
N ALA A 510 -7.49 22.46 -6.59
CA ALA A 510 -6.98 22.34 -7.96
C ALA A 510 -6.80 20.88 -8.40
N GLY A 511 -7.66 19.97 -7.92
CA GLY A 511 -7.64 18.56 -8.36
C GLY A 511 -7.99 18.40 -9.84
N PHE A 512 -8.01 17.15 -10.34
CA PHE A 512 -8.29 16.96 -11.78
C PHE A 512 -9.72 17.35 -12.21
N ALA A 513 -10.63 17.68 -11.28
CA ALA A 513 -11.84 18.42 -11.60
C ALA A 513 -11.57 19.84 -12.16
N SER A 514 -10.36 20.39 -11.96
CA SER A 514 -9.95 21.67 -12.56
C SER A 514 -9.61 21.56 -14.06
N ASP A 515 -9.46 20.35 -14.58
CA ASP A 515 -9.29 20.10 -16.01
C ASP A 515 -10.50 20.52 -16.85
N GLN A 516 -11.61 20.90 -16.21
CA GLN A 516 -12.71 21.64 -16.87
C GLN A 516 -12.22 22.89 -17.61
N PHE A 517 -11.13 23.50 -17.19
CA PHE A 517 -10.54 24.71 -17.78
C PHE A 517 -9.34 24.43 -18.69
N SER A 518 -9.01 23.13 -18.84
CA SER A 518 -7.91 22.65 -19.66
C SER A 518 -8.23 21.25 -20.22
N ALA A 519 -7.26 20.57 -20.81
CA ALA A 519 -7.47 19.20 -21.29
C ALA A 519 -7.48 18.20 -20.11
N PRO A 520 -8.39 17.21 -20.06
CA PRO A 520 -8.33 16.12 -19.08
C PRO A 520 -6.96 15.46 -19.02
N GLY A 521 -6.38 15.38 -17.82
CA GLY A 521 -5.03 14.89 -17.55
C GLY A 521 -4.00 16.01 -17.28
N THR A 522 -4.36 17.29 -17.48
CA THR A 522 -3.45 18.42 -17.25
C THR A 522 -3.07 18.58 -15.77
N ALA A 523 -4.03 18.49 -14.85
CA ALA A 523 -3.77 18.64 -13.42
C ALA A 523 -2.79 17.58 -12.91
N ALA A 524 -2.99 16.31 -13.28
CA ALA A 524 -2.09 15.22 -12.92
C ALA A 524 -0.67 15.45 -13.48
N LEU A 525 -0.57 15.80 -14.77
CA LEU A 525 0.72 16.07 -15.41
C LEU A 525 1.43 17.29 -14.79
N ALA A 526 0.68 18.37 -14.52
CA ALA A 526 1.22 19.57 -13.90
C ALA A 526 1.79 19.30 -12.50
N MET A 527 1.09 18.50 -11.70
CA MET A 527 1.58 18.14 -10.38
C MET A 527 2.79 17.21 -10.45
N ASN A 528 2.79 16.22 -11.34
CA ASN A 528 3.95 15.37 -11.58
C ASN A 528 5.18 16.14 -12.08
N MET A 529 4.99 17.31 -12.67
CA MET A 529 6.09 18.19 -13.11
C MET A 529 6.67 19.06 -11.99
N MET A 530 6.06 19.13 -10.80
CA MET A 530 6.44 20.09 -9.75
C MET A 530 7.87 19.91 -9.24
N ASP A 531 8.35 18.68 -9.15
CA ASP A 531 9.70 18.33 -8.66
C ASP A 531 10.70 17.99 -9.77
N GLU A 532 10.32 18.19 -11.04
CA GLU A 532 11.20 17.90 -12.19
C GLU A 532 12.25 19.00 -12.46
N GLY A 533 12.25 20.05 -11.67
CA GLY A 533 13.30 21.07 -11.66
C GLY A 533 12.80 22.42 -11.14
N THR A 534 13.72 23.16 -10.57
CA THR A 534 13.52 24.57 -10.19
C THR A 534 14.38 25.46 -11.06
N LYS A 535 14.29 26.80 -10.86
CA LYS A 535 15.21 27.74 -11.50
C LYS A 535 16.67 27.56 -11.09
N LYS A 536 16.95 26.78 -10.05
CA LYS A 536 18.29 26.60 -9.46
C LYS A 536 18.79 25.17 -9.54
N MET A 537 17.89 24.20 -9.58
CA MET A 537 18.20 22.78 -9.47
C MET A 537 17.44 21.99 -10.52
N SER A 538 18.11 20.98 -11.08
CA SER A 538 17.48 19.94 -11.88
C SER A 538 16.70 18.95 -10.97
N SER A 539 15.89 18.09 -11.56
CA SER A 539 15.18 16.99 -10.87
C SER A 539 16.13 16.09 -10.08
N LEU A 540 17.29 15.77 -10.66
CA LEU A 540 18.30 14.93 -10.01
C LEU A 540 18.91 15.60 -8.78
N GLU A 541 19.21 16.90 -8.86
CA GLU A 541 19.72 17.68 -7.72
C GLU A 541 18.68 17.84 -6.62
N ILE A 542 17.40 18.03 -6.97
CA ILE A 542 16.29 18.02 -6.00
C ILE A 542 16.24 16.69 -5.26
N ASN A 543 16.29 15.57 -6.00
CA ASN A 543 16.22 14.23 -5.42
C ASN A 543 17.43 13.95 -4.52
N GLU A 544 18.64 14.35 -4.94
CA GLU A 544 19.85 14.22 -4.12
C GLU A 544 19.75 15.03 -2.81
N GLN A 545 19.24 16.25 -2.86
CA GLN A 545 19.02 17.07 -1.67
C GLN A 545 17.99 16.44 -0.73
N LEU A 546 16.88 15.92 -1.25
CA LEU A 546 15.87 15.22 -0.44
C LEU A 546 16.48 14.02 0.30
N GLN A 547 17.26 13.21 -0.40
CA GLN A 547 17.93 12.05 0.18
C GLN A 547 18.93 12.45 1.27
N MET A 548 19.74 13.48 1.03
CA MET A 548 20.70 14.01 2.02
C MET A 548 20.02 14.57 3.27
N LEU A 549 18.80 15.12 3.13
CA LEU A 549 18.01 15.66 4.24
C LEU A 549 17.19 14.59 4.97
N GLY A 550 17.18 13.34 4.48
CA GLY A 550 16.26 12.32 4.97
C GLY A 550 14.79 12.70 4.77
N ALA A 551 14.51 13.54 3.78
CA ALA A 551 13.20 14.03 3.46
C ALA A 551 12.59 13.28 2.25
N THR A 552 11.27 13.30 2.15
CA THR A 552 10.53 12.85 0.97
C THR A 552 9.65 14.00 0.49
N LEU A 553 9.53 14.15 -0.82
CA LEU A 553 8.62 15.09 -1.45
C LEU A 553 7.84 14.37 -2.54
N SER A 554 6.53 14.62 -2.61
CA SER A 554 5.67 14.17 -3.70
C SER A 554 4.68 15.26 -4.05
N ALA A 555 4.25 15.27 -5.31
CA ALA A 555 3.15 16.11 -5.74
C ALA A 555 2.15 15.25 -6.51
N ASP A 556 0.87 15.38 -6.18
CA ASP A 556 -0.20 14.54 -6.72
C ASP A 556 -1.53 15.31 -6.73
N SER A 557 -2.54 14.71 -7.34
CA SER A 557 -3.90 15.25 -7.39
C SER A 557 -4.93 14.16 -7.11
N ASP A 558 -5.97 14.51 -6.36
CA ASP A 558 -7.23 13.77 -6.35
C ASP A 558 -8.31 14.50 -7.17
N LEU A 559 -9.54 14.06 -7.09
CA LEU A 559 -10.65 14.65 -7.85
C LEU A 559 -10.81 16.17 -7.57
N ASP A 560 -10.72 16.58 -6.31
CA ASP A 560 -10.98 17.98 -5.90
C ASP A 560 -9.71 18.80 -5.68
N MET A 561 -8.65 18.17 -5.20
CA MET A 561 -7.47 18.82 -4.67
C MET A 561 -6.18 18.37 -5.34
N SER A 562 -5.22 19.28 -5.41
CA SER A 562 -3.81 18.94 -5.65
C SER A 562 -3.00 19.15 -4.38
N TYR A 563 -1.95 18.36 -4.26
CA TYR A 563 -1.12 18.31 -3.06
C TYR A 563 0.36 18.41 -3.42
N VAL A 564 1.12 19.09 -2.57
CA VAL A 564 2.57 18.96 -2.51
C VAL A 564 2.90 18.54 -1.08
N ASN A 565 3.34 17.32 -0.94
CA ASN A 565 3.55 16.66 0.34
C ASN A 565 5.03 16.59 0.64
N MET A 566 5.43 16.84 1.88
CA MET A 566 6.79 16.64 2.36
C MET A 566 6.76 16.00 3.74
N THR A 567 7.59 14.98 3.92
CA THR A 567 7.91 14.44 5.25
C THR A 567 9.40 14.64 5.47
N THR A 568 9.76 15.23 6.61
CA THR A 568 11.15 15.52 6.95
C THR A 568 11.42 15.28 8.44
N LEU A 569 12.68 15.25 8.81
CA LEU A 569 13.11 15.18 10.20
C LEU A 569 13.25 16.60 10.78
N ARG A 570 12.94 16.78 12.06
CA ARG A 570 13.06 18.08 12.75
C ARG A 570 14.46 18.71 12.63
N PRO A 571 15.58 17.98 12.75
CA PRO A 571 16.92 18.56 12.61
C PRO A 571 17.21 19.13 11.22
N THR A 572 16.57 18.60 10.16
CA THR A 572 16.77 19.04 8.78
C THR A 572 15.64 19.94 8.26
N LEU A 573 14.67 20.31 9.10
CA LEU A 573 13.45 21.02 8.72
C LEU A 573 13.73 22.34 8.00
N ASP A 574 14.68 23.15 8.42
CA ASP A 574 14.95 24.45 7.79
C ASP A 574 15.44 24.28 6.34
N ALA A 575 16.38 23.37 6.13
CA ALA A 575 16.87 23.08 4.78
C ALA A 575 15.81 22.42 3.90
N SER A 576 14.99 21.53 4.48
CA SER A 576 13.86 20.90 3.79
C SER A 576 12.79 21.95 3.40
N LEU A 577 12.52 22.93 4.26
CA LEU A 577 11.61 24.03 3.95
C LEU A 577 12.17 24.98 2.85
N ASP A 578 13.48 25.16 2.77
CA ASP A 578 14.11 25.95 1.69
C ASP A 578 13.90 25.24 0.34
N LEU A 579 14.12 23.93 0.29
CA LEU A 579 13.88 23.12 -0.89
C LEU A 579 12.38 23.07 -1.25
N TYR A 580 11.52 22.84 -0.27
CA TYR A 580 10.08 22.82 -0.43
C TYR A 580 9.53 24.14 -1.02
N ALA A 581 10.02 25.26 -0.50
CA ALA A 581 9.65 26.57 -1.00
C ALA A 581 10.19 26.83 -2.42
N ASP A 582 11.38 26.33 -2.77
CA ASP A 582 11.93 26.51 -4.11
C ASP A 582 11.14 25.68 -5.14
N VAL A 583 10.78 24.44 -4.83
CA VAL A 583 9.90 23.60 -5.68
C VAL A 583 8.54 24.25 -5.88
N LEU A 584 7.92 24.77 -4.82
CA LEU A 584 6.60 25.40 -4.90
C LEU A 584 6.59 26.74 -5.63
N LEU A 585 7.63 27.56 -5.48
CA LEU A 585 7.62 28.96 -5.96
C LEU A 585 8.41 29.17 -7.25
N ASN A 586 9.32 28.30 -7.58
CA ASN A 586 10.26 28.47 -8.68
C ASN A 586 10.37 27.21 -9.58
N PRO A 587 9.28 26.44 -9.81
CA PRO A 587 9.39 25.31 -10.74
C PRO A 587 9.80 25.81 -12.12
N SER A 588 10.59 25.06 -12.83
CA SER A 588 11.09 25.40 -14.17
C SER A 588 10.34 24.70 -15.30
N PHE A 589 9.67 23.60 -14.98
CA PHE A 589 8.93 22.78 -15.95
C PHE A 589 9.75 22.51 -17.21
N PRO A 590 10.90 21.80 -17.13
CA PRO A 590 11.79 21.62 -18.27
C PRO A 590 11.08 20.89 -19.42
N GLU A 591 11.34 21.30 -20.66
CA GLU A 591 10.67 20.73 -21.85
C GLU A 591 10.93 19.23 -22.00
N ALA A 592 12.17 18.79 -21.73
CA ALA A 592 12.54 17.37 -21.85
C ALA A 592 11.75 16.51 -20.84
N ASP A 593 11.64 16.96 -19.59
CA ASP A 593 10.88 16.27 -18.54
C ASP A 593 9.38 16.30 -18.80
N PHE A 594 8.88 17.42 -19.33
CA PHE A 594 7.49 17.49 -19.78
C PHE A 594 7.17 16.42 -20.82
N GLN A 595 8.00 16.27 -21.86
CA GLN A 595 7.78 15.24 -22.88
C GLN A 595 7.92 13.83 -22.30
N ARG A 596 8.86 13.61 -21.39
CA ARG A 596 9.05 12.32 -20.72
C ARG A 596 7.81 11.95 -19.89
N LEU A 597 7.36 12.82 -19.00
CA LEU A 597 6.19 12.58 -18.12
C LEU A 597 4.89 12.46 -18.91
N LYS A 598 4.73 13.27 -19.97
CA LYS A 598 3.60 13.13 -20.90
C LYS A 598 3.55 11.72 -21.53
N ASN A 599 4.70 11.21 -21.96
CA ASN A 599 4.79 9.85 -22.50
C ASN A 599 4.54 8.77 -21.42
N GLU A 600 5.00 9.00 -20.18
CA GLU A 600 4.73 8.12 -19.04
C GLU A 600 3.23 8.09 -18.72
N GLN A 601 2.56 9.24 -18.74
CA GLN A 601 1.11 9.33 -18.53
C GLN A 601 0.33 8.64 -19.64
N LEU A 602 0.75 8.76 -20.91
CA LEU A 602 0.16 8.00 -22.02
C LEU A 602 0.33 6.49 -21.81
N ALA A 603 1.51 6.04 -21.41
CA ALA A 603 1.74 4.64 -21.09
C ALA A 603 0.91 4.18 -19.87
N GLN A 604 0.70 5.05 -18.88
CA GLN A 604 -0.19 4.79 -17.74
C GLN A 604 -1.63 4.60 -18.21
N ILE A 605 -2.13 5.44 -19.12
CA ILE A 605 -3.48 5.28 -19.69
C ILE A 605 -3.62 3.92 -20.36
N GLU A 606 -2.64 3.46 -21.13
CA GLU A 606 -2.71 2.14 -21.76
C GLU A 606 -2.68 0.99 -20.73
N ARG A 607 -1.93 1.12 -19.62
CA ARG A 607 -2.00 0.17 -18.51
C ARG A 607 -3.39 0.15 -17.84
N GLU A 608 -4.01 1.32 -17.65
CA GLU A 608 -5.36 1.43 -17.11
C GLU A 608 -6.39 0.76 -18.02
N LYS A 609 -6.27 0.94 -19.35
CA LYS A 609 -7.12 0.27 -20.35
C LYS A 609 -6.91 -1.25 -20.41
N ALA A 610 -5.81 -1.77 -19.88
CA ALA A 610 -5.54 -3.21 -19.78
C ALA A 610 -5.97 -3.83 -18.44
N THR A 611 -6.26 -3.02 -17.41
CA THR A 611 -6.59 -3.47 -16.04
C THR A 611 -8.08 -3.37 -15.79
N PRO A 612 -8.83 -4.48 -15.57
CA PRO A 612 -10.29 -4.49 -15.55
C PRO A 612 -10.94 -3.47 -14.62
N ILE A 613 -10.46 -3.33 -13.39
CA ILE A 613 -11.02 -2.34 -12.45
C ILE A 613 -10.74 -0.90 -12.92
N GLN A 614 -9.57 -0.64 -13.47
CA GLN A 614 -9.21 0.69 -13.95
C GLN A 614 -10.03 1.04 -15.21
N MET A 615 -10.27 0.07 -16.10
CA MET A 615 -11.18 0.24 -17.25
C MET A 615 -12.54 0.76 -16.77
N ALA A 616 -13.13 0.13 -15.76
CA ALA A 616 -14.41 0.55 -15.22
C ALA A 616 -14.33 1.94 -14.55
N LEU A 617 -13.31 2.23 -13.74
CA LEU A 617 -13.15 3.53 -13.06
C LEU A 617 -12.88 4.70 -14.03
N ARG A 618 -12.37 4.42 -15.22
CA ARG A 618 -12.19 5.42 -16.28
C ARG A 618 -13.53 5.89 -16.85
N VAL A 619 -14.49 4.96 -17.00
CA VAL A 619 -15.73 5.24 -17.74
C VAL A 619 -16.90 5.67 -16.85
N VAL A 620 -16.94 5.22 -15.58
CA VAL A 620 -18.06 5.47 -14.66
C VAL A 620 -18.41 6.95 -14.51
N PRO A 621 -17.46 7.89 -14.27
CA PRO A 621 -17.82 9.29 -14.12
C PRO A 621 -18.43 9.89 -15.40
N LYS A 622 -17.83 9.61 -16.55
CA LYS A 622 -18.29 10.12 -17.86
C LYS A 622 -19.74 9.74 -18.16
N LEU A 623 -20.19 8.59 -17.67
CA LEU A 623 -21.51 8.05 -17.94
C LEU A 623 -22.55 8.43 -16.85
N LEU A 624 -22.11 8.90 -15.69
CA LEU A 624 -22.98 9.28 -14.57
C LEU A 624 -23.10 10.79 -14.36
N TYR A 625 -22.04 11.59 -14.61
CA TYR A 625 -22.11 13.05 -14.59
C TYR A 625 -22.51 13.60 -15.97
N SER A 626 -22.89 14.86 -16.03
CA SER A 626 -23.12 15.57 -17.28
C SER A 626 -21.80 16.03 -17.90
N ASP A 627 -21.74 16.17 -19.22
CA ASP A 627 -20.53 16.53 -19.96
C ASP A 627 -19.90 17.86 -19.54
N ASP A 628 -20.68 18.79 -19.00
CA ASP A 628 -20.26 20.09 -18.48
C ASP A 628 -19.86 20.08 -17.00
N HIS A 629 -20.00 18.94 -16.33
CA HIS A 629 -19.67 18.83 -14.91
C HIS A 629 -18.17 18.55 -14.71
N SER A 630 -17.55 19.26 -13.74
CA SER A 630 -16.10 19.11 -13.47
C SER A 630 -15.65 17.69 -13.13
N TYR A 631 -16.56 16.81 -12.72
CA TYR A 631 -16.25 15.40 -12.43
C TYR A 631 -16.46 14.46 -13.62
N CYS A 632 -16.81 14.98 -14.81
CA CYS A 632 -16.90 14.17 -16.04
C CYS A 632 -15.50 13.86 -16.60
N THR A 633 -14.66 13.21 -15.80
CA THR A 633 -13.28 12.84 -16.12
C THR A 633 -12.95 11.48 -15.46
N PRO A 634 -12.00 10.71 -15.99
CA PRO A 634 -11.60 9.45 -15.35
C PRO A 634 -11.25 9.63 -13.87
N LEU A 635 -11.73 8.74 -12.99
CA LEU A 635 -11.38 8.78 -11.56
C LEU A 635 -9.89 8.59 -11.30
N THR A 636 -9.15 8.05 -12.27
CA THR A 636 -7.70 7.93 -12.23
C THR A 636 -6.97 9.27 -12.35
N GLY A 637 -7.64 10.32 -12.87
CA GLY A 637 -7.04 11.62 -13.17
C GLY A 637 -6.08 11.63 -14.35
N SER A 638 -5.85 10.47 -14.99
CA SER A 638 -4.85 10.32 -16.07
C SER A 638 -5.27 11.01 -17.38
N GLY A 639 -6.56 11.36 -17.54
CA GLY A 639 -7.12 11.89 -18.78
C GLY A 639 -7.38 10.80 -19.85
N TYR A 640 -7.45 11.24 -21.10
CA TYR A 640 -7.64 10.36 -22.28
C TYR A 640 -6.42 10.43 -23.18
N THR A 641 -6.19 9.39 -23.99
CA THR A 641 -5.03 9.32 -24.90
C THR A 641 -4.97 10.55 -25.82
N GLU A 642 -6.11 10.96 -26.40
CA GLU A 642 -6.19 12.10 -27.32
C GLU A 642 -5.97 13.44 -26.59
N THR A 643 -6.54 13.59 -25.38
CA THR A 643 -6.40 14.84 -24.61
C THR A 643 -4.97 15.01 -24.15
N VAL A 644 -4.37 13.97 -23.55
CA VAL A 644 -2.97 14.01 -23.05
C VAL A 644 -1.99 14.18 -24.21
N ALA A 645 -2.21 13.53 -25.36
CA ALA A 645 -1.36 13.75 -26.53
C ALA A 645 -1.38 15.20 -27.01
N GLY A 646 -2.49 15.93 -26.81
CA GLY A 646 -2.65 17.33 -27.19
C GLY A 646 -2.12 18.36 -26.17
N ILE A 647 -1.84 17.95 -24.91
CA ILE A 647 -1.33 18.87 -23.87
C ILE A 647 0.02 19.44 -24.30
N GLU A 648 0.16 20.75 -24.20
CA GLU A 648 1.42 21.46 -24.41
C GLU A 648 2.01 21.94 -23.06
N ARG A 649 3.30 22.24 -23.04
CA ARG A 649 3.95 22.77 -21.82
C ARG A 649 3.31 24.09 -21.33
N SER A 650 2.77 24.88 -22.25
CA SER A 650 2.00 26.08 -21.92
C SER A 650 0.79 25.80 -21.01
N ASP A 651 0.10 24.68 -21.22
CA ASP A 651 -1.05 24.30 -20.40
C ASP A 651 -0.64 24.00 -18.95
N ILE A 652 0.56 23.43 -18.77
CA ILE A 652 1.15 23.20 -17.45
C ILE A 652 1.47 24.53 -16.74
N LEU A 653 2.03 25.49 -17.49
CA LEU A 653 2.33 26.82 -16.98
C LEU A 653 1.05 27.59 -16.59
N ASP A 654 0.01 27.48 -17.42
CA ASP A 654 -1.30 28.11 -17.17
C ASP A 654 -1.96 27.48 -15.95
N PHE A 655 -1.98 26.12 -15.84
CA PHE A 655 -2.48 25.44 -14.65
C PHE A 655 -1.75 25.92 -13.38
N TYR A 656 -0.41 25.92 -13.39
CA TYR A 656 0.37 26.43 -12.26
C TYR A 656 0.04 27.89 -11.96
N GLY A 657 -0.06 28.72 -13.01
CA GLY A 657 -0.36 30.15 -12.93
C GLY A 657 -1.74 30.44 -12.36
N ASP A 658 -2.73 29.65 -12.65
CA ASP A 658 -4.12 29.87 -12.22
C ASP A 658 -4.41 29.29 -10.84
N TRP A 659 -3.88 28.09 -10.55
CA TRP A 659 -4.32 27.31 -9.40
C TRP A 659 -3.35 27.30 -8.22
N ILE A 660 -2.03 27.35 -8.46
CA ILE A 660 -1.01 27.26 -7.40
C ILE A 660 -0.79 28.67 -6.80
N ARG A 661 -1.75 29.08 -5.99
CA ARG A 661 -1.81 30.41 -5.37
C ARG A 661 -1.92 30.34 -3.86
N PRO A 662 -1.32 31.28 -3.10
CA PRO A 662 -1.35 31.24 -1.63
C PRO A 662 -2.77 31.39 -1.06
N ASN A 663 -3.66 32.11 -1.75
CA ASN A 663 -5.06 32.24 -1.34
C ASN A 663 -5.94 31.05 -1.74
N ASN A 664 -5.43 30.13 -2.56
CA ASN A 664 -6.02 28.84 -2.89
C ASN A 664 -5.37 27.69 -2.09
N ALA A 665 -4.40 28.01 -1.23
CA ALA A 665 -3.58 27.04 -0.52
C ALA A 665 -3.90 26.97 0.97
N THR A 666 -3.82 25.75 1.52
CA THR A 666 -3.74 25.51 2.96
C THR A 666 -2.60 24.55 3.22
N LEU A 667 -1.66 24.94 4.07
CA LEU A 667 -0.58 24.10 4.54
C LEU A 667 -1.01 23.41 5.83
N ILE A 668 -1.14 22.10 5.79
CA ILE A 668 -1.34 21.24 6.95
C ILE A 668 0.03 20.79 7.44
N VAL A 669 0.29 20.94 8.73
CA VAL A 669 1.55 20.50 9.37
C VAL A 669 1.20 19.65 10.58
N VAL A 670 1.87 18.49 10.68
CA VAL A 670 1.75 17.61 11.84
C VAL A 670 3.15 17.19 12.29
N GLY A 671 3.45 17.38 13.57
CA GLY A 671 4.74 16.97 14.12
C GLY A 671 5.24 17.86 15.25
N ASP A 672 6.50 17.66 15.61
CA ASP A 672 7.16 18.35 16.72
C ASP A 672 7.68 19.74 16.32
N ILE A 673 6.75 20.68 16.17
CA ILE A 673 7.03 22.09 15.91
C ILE A 673 5.96 22.97 16.55
N GLU A 674 6.35 24.14 17.03
CA GLU A 674 5.42 25.16 17.54
C GLU A 674 4.95 26.12 16.44
N MET A 675 3.69 26.61 16.56
CA MET A 675 3.06 27.48 15.56
C MET A 675 3.88 28.77 15.31
N ASP A 676 4.38 29.41 16.35
CA ASP A 676 5.09 30.69 16.17
C ASP A 676 6.46 30.52 15.50
N ASP A 677 7.14 29.39 15.71
CA ASP A 677 8.38 29.04 15.00
C ASP A 677 8.05 28.69 13.52
N LEU A 678 7.05 27.86 13.31
CA LEU A 678 6.57 27.49 11.97
C LEU A 678 6.22 28.74 11.15
N VAL A 679 5.44 29.67 11.70
CA VAL A 679 5.04 30.92 11.00
C VAL A 679 6.25 31.75 10.61
N LYS A 680 7.25 31.93 11.51
CA LYS A 680 8.48 32.65 11.17
C LYS A 680 9.24 32.01 10.02
N LYS A 681 9.38 30.70 10.04
CA LYS A 681 10.04 29.92 9.00
C LYS A 681 9.31 30.02 7.64
N LEU A 682 7.98 29.99 7.64
CA LEU A 682 7.15 30.09 6.44
C LEU A 682 7.08 31.52 5.91
N GLU A 683 6.90 32.55 6.76
CA GLU A 683 6.86 33.94 6.31
C GLU A 683 8.15 34.37 5.61
N SER A 684 9.32 33.92 6.08
CA SER A 684 10.59 34.22 5.44
C SER A 684 10.68 33.68 4.00
N ARG A 685 10.09 32.53 3.72
CA ARG A 685 10.18 31.79 2.46
C ARG A 685 9.04 32.14 1.49
N PHE A 686 7.80 32.23 1.99
CA PHE A 686 6.60 32.38 1.16
C PHE A 686 6.09 33.82 0.98
N ARG A 687 6.72 34.82 1.59
CA ARG A 687 6.28 36.23 1.52
C ARG A 687 6.18 36.84 0.10
N SER A 688 6.97 36.29 -0.84
CA SER A 688 6.98 36.75 -2.25
C SER A 688 5.85 36.14 -3.09
N TRP A 689 5.19 35.09 -2.60
CA TRP A 689 4.12 34.37 -3.29
C TRP A 689 2.85 35.21 -3.33
N LYS A 690 2.38 35.56 -4.53
CA LYS A 690 1.32 36.54 -4.72
C LYS A 690 -0.04 35.89 -4.88
N LYS A 691 -1.06 36.51 -4.27
CA LYS A 691 -2.47 36.19 -4.49
C LYS A 691 -2.88 36.49 -5.94
N ALA A 692 -3.84 35.73 -6.46
CA ALA A 692 -4.53 35.99 -7.72
C ALA A 692 -5.96 35.43 -7.65
N GLU A 693 -6.78 35.78 -8.63
CA GLU A 693 -8.08 35.10 -8.81
C GLU A 693 -7.86 33.65 -9.19
N VAL A 694 -8.76 32.79 -8.75
CA VAL A 694 -8.74 31.35 -9.01
C VAL A 694 -10.05 30.97 -9.70
N PRO A 695 -10.01 30.17 -10.77
CA PRO A 695 -11.22 29.71 -11.46
C PRO A 695 -12.19 28.96 -10.56
N GLN A 696 -13.48 28.95 -10.91
CA GLN A 696 -14.53 28.28 -10.15
C GLN A 696 -15.02 27.03 -10.90
N LYS A 697 -14.82 25.85 -10.31
CA LYS A 697 -15.25 24.57 -10.87
C LYS A 697 -16.78 24.44 -10.91
N ASN A 698 -17.34 23.86 -11.98
CA ASN A 698 -18.76 23.55 -12.06
C ASN A 698 -19.09 22.27 -11.29
N LEU A 699 -19.56 22.41 -10.06
CA LEU A 699 -20.04 21.33 -9.21
C LEU A 699 -21.58 21.34 -9.07
N SER A 700 -22.28 21.85 -10.08
CA SER A 700 -23.74 21.96 -10.08
C SER A 700 -24.38 20.58 -10.02
N LYS A 701 -25.52 20.48 -9.33
CA LYS A 701 -26.21 19.23 -9.11
C LYS A 701 -26.71 18.59 -10.41
N VAL A 702 -26.29 17.37 -10.68
CA VAL A 702 -26.84 16.52 -11.71
C VAL A 702 -28.16 15.93 -11.23
N SER A 703 -29.19 15.95 -12.06
CA SER A 703 -30.51 15.44 -11.69
C SER A 703 -30.52 13.91 -11.59
N ASP A 704 -31.14 13.40 -10.54
CA ASP A 704 -31.38 11.97 -10.34
C ASP A 704 -32.27 11.45 -11.49
N LYS A 705 -31.85 10.38 -12.16
CA LYS A 705 -32.65 9.68 -13.18
C LYS A 705 -32.63 8.18 -12.86
N PRO A 706 -33.81 7.51 -12.94
CA PRO A 706 -33.80 6.05 -12.95
C PRO A 706 -32.89 5.54 -14.07
N SER A 707 -32.13 4.51 -13.78
CA SER A 707 -31.27 3.85 -14.78
C SER A 707 -31.48 2.35 -14.69
N ASN A 708 -31.63 1.74 -15.86
CA ASN A 708 -31.65 0.28 -16.01
C ASN A 708 -30.76 -0.09 -17.19
N LYS A 709 -29.55 0.51 -17.21
CA LYS A 709 -28.58 0.34 -18.29
C LYS A 709 -27.37 -0.44 -17.80
N LEU A 710 -26.87 -1.29 -18.70
CA LEU A 710 -25.61 -1.97 -18.52
C LEU A 710 -24.61 -1.52 -19.60
N PHE A 711 -23.44 -1.12 -19.17
CA PHE A 711 -22.30 -0.80 -20.02
C PHE A 711 -21.31 -1.97 -19.98
N LEU A 712 -21.04 -2.54 -21.15
CA LEU A 712 -20.17 -3.71 -21.29
C LEU A 712 -18.85 -3.31 -21.93
N LEU A 713 -17.77 -3.58 -21.23
CA LEU A 713 -16.39 -3.48 -21.72
C LEU A 713 -15.91 -4.91 -22.02
N ASP A 714 -15.77 -5.21 -23.29
CA ASP A 714 -15.33 -6.53 -23.74
C ASP A 714 -13.85 -6.76 -23.47
N ARG A 715 -13.56 -7.81 -22.72
CA ARG A 715 -12.19 -8.29 -22.45
C ARG A 715 -12.17 -9.79 -22.74
N PRO A 716 -11.87 -10.18 -23.99
CA PRO A 716 -11.90 -11.59 -24.39
C PRO A 716 -11.01 -12.48 -23.53
N GLU A 717 -11.45 -13.71 -23.30
CA GLU A 717 -10.75 -14.74 -22.54
C GLU A 717 -10.48 -14.36 -21.05
N SER A 718 -11.21 -13.41 -20.49
CA SER A 718 -11.08 -13.04 -19.07
C SER A 718 -11.71 -14.10 -18.18
N GLN A 719 -10.95 -14.60 -17.19
CA GLN A 719 -11.44 -15.62 -16.24
C GLN A 719 -12.33 -15.01 -15.14
N GLN A 720 -12.26 -13.70 -14.97
CA GLN A 720 -13.11 -12.96 -14.04
C GLN A 720 -13.77 -11.78 -14.76
N SER A 721 -14.99 -11.48 -14.33
CA SER A 721 -15.64 -10.23 -14.65
C SER A 721 -15.51 -9.25 -13.48
N VAL A 722 -15.23 -7.98 -13.78
CA VAL A 722 -15.35 -6.90 -12.79
C VAL A 722 -16.72 -6.24 -12.99
N ILE A 723 -17.53 -6.29 -11.95
CA ILE A 723 -18.85 -5.68 -11.91
C ILE A 723 -18.79 -4.43 -11.05
N ILE A 724 -19.24 -3.31 -11.58
CA ILE A 724 -19.51 -2.09 -10.82
C ILE A 724 -20.97 -1.70 -11.01
N GLY A 725 -21.71 -1.54 -9.91
CA GLY A 725 -22.99 -0.87 -9.88
C GLY A 725 -22.81 0.54 -9.29
N GLY A 726 -23.21 1.59 -10.04
CA GLY A 726 -22.93 2.96 -9.61
C GLY A 726 -24.06 3.95 -9.84
N TYR A 727 -24.17 4.95 -8.96
CA TYR A 727 -25.07 6.10 -9.07
C TYR A 727 -24.55 7.31 -8.29
N LEU A 728 -25.14 8.49 -8.53
CA LEU A 728 -24.80 9.73 -7.83
C LEU A 728 -25.57 9.85 -6.50
N THR A 729 -24.86 10.25 -5.45
CA THR A 729 -25.42 10.48 -4.12
C THR A 729 -25.03 11.86 -3.58
N TYR A 730 -25.34 12.14 -2.33
CA TYR A 730 -25.20 13.44 -1.70
C TYR A 730 -23.73 13.90 -1.59
N PRO A 731 -23.44 15.21 -1.77
CA PRO A 731 -22.16 15.81 -1.43
C PRO A 731 -21.71 15.52 0.00
N TYR A 732 -20.44 15.70 0.29
CA TYR A 732 -19.91 15.58 1.63
C TYR A 732 -20.58 16.62 2.58
N GLY A 733 -21.01 16.19 3.77
CA GLY A 733 -21.62 17.05 4.78
C GLY A 733 -23.13 17.33 4.60
N GLU A 734 -23.77 16.95 3.48
CA GLU A 734 -25.25 17.06 3.34
C GLU A 734 -26.03 15.98 4.13
N VAL A 735 -25.33 14.99 4.61
CA VAL A 735 -25.84 13.96 5.53
C VAL A 735 -24.82 13.74 6.63
N SER A 736 -25.22 13.15 7.75
CA SER A 736 -24.29 12.75 8.81
C SER A 736 -23.26 11.75 8.24
N GLU A 737 -21.97 12.12 8.23
CA GLU A 737 -20.91 11.25 7.73
C GLU A 737 -20.72 10.03 8.62
N ALA A 738 -20.87 10.17 9.95
CA ALA A 738 -20.83 9.04 10.88
C ALA A 738 -21.97 8.03 10.58
N ALA A 739 -23.18 8.52 10.32
CA ALA A 739 -24.32 7.66 9.94
C ALA A 739 -24.10 7.02 8.56
N ARG A 740 -23.56 7.78 7.59
CA ARG A 740 -23.21 7.30 6.25
C ARG A 740 -22.16 6.20 6.31
N GLU A 741 -21.11 6.41 7.10
CA GLU A 741 -20.05 5.42 7.28
C GLU A 741 -20.60 4.14 7.93
N THR A 742 -21.37 4.27 9.01
CA THR A 742 -22.04 3.15 9.67
C THR A 742 -22.95 2.38 8.70
N MET A 743 -23.78 3.09 7.93
CA MET A 743 -24.66 2.48 6.92
C MET A 743 -23.88 1.70 5.86
N ASN A 744 -22.83 2.34 5.30
CA ASN A 744 -22.04 1.72 4.23
C ASN A 744 -21.21 0.54 4.75
N ASN A 745 -20.70 0.59 5.98
CA ASN A 745 -19.97 -0.50 6.59
C ASN A 745 -20.82 -1.77 6.72
N VAL A 746 -22.10 -1.65 7.00
CA VAL A 746 -23.02 -2.80 6.99
C VAL A 746 -23.29 -3.30 5.56
N LEU A 747 -23.48 -2.40 4.59
CA LEU A 747 -23.81 -2.78 3.22
C LEU A 747 -22.63 -3.42 2.48
N GLY A 748 -21.46 -2.76 2.50
CA GLY A 748 -20.32 -3.18 1.72
C GLY A 748 -18.95 -2.58 2.13
N GLY A 749 -18.88 -1.84 3.25
CA GLY A 749 -17.67 -1.10 3.63
C GLY A 749 -16.70 -1.88 4.54
N GLN A 750 -17.13 -3.01 5.11
CA GLN A 750 -16.33 -3.87 5.98
C GLN A 750 -16.21 -5.27 5.40
N PHE A 751 -15.25 -6.05 5.90
CA PHE A 751 -15.10 -7.44 5.50
C PHE A 751 -16.39 -8.25 5.76
N THR A 752 -17.00 -8.09 6.91
CA THR A 752 -18.25 -8.76 7.29
C THR A 752 -19.51 -8.02 6.83
N SER A 753 -19.39 -7.18 5.80
CA SER A 753 -20.53 -6.50 5.17
C SER A 753 -21.40 -7.46 4.36
N ARG A 754 -22.67 -7.10 4.14
CA ARG A 754 -23.63 -7.97 3.43
C ARG A 754 -23.18 -8.37 2.03
N LEU A 755 -22.61 -7.44 1.25
CA LEU A 755 -22.12 -7.75 -0.09
C LEU A 755 -20.98 -8.78 -0.05
N ASN A 756 -20.04 -8.60 0.85
CA ASN A 756 -18.91 -9.51 0.98
C ASN A 756 -19.35 -10.87 1.53
N MET A 757 -20.19 -10.86 2.58
CA MET A 757 -20.76 -12.10 3.15
C MET A 757 -21.61 -12.87 2.14
N ASN A 758 -22.33 -12.18 1.24
CA ASN A 758 -23.11 -12.81 0.19
C ASN A 758 -22.19 -13.39 -0.90
N LEU A 759 -21.43 -12.54 -1.60
CA LEU A 759 -20.71 -12.95 -2.81
C LEU A 759 -19.43 -13.73 -2.52
N ARG A 760 -18.76 -13.43 -1.42
CA ARG A 760 -17.54 -14.12 -1.02
C ARG A 760 -17.85 -15.32 -0.13
N GLU A 761 -18.51 -15.09 1.02
CA GLU A 761 -18.64 -16.11 2.07
C GLU A 761 -19.78 -17.12 1.80
N ASP A 762 -20.92 -16.67 1.26
CA ASP A 762 -22.08 -17.53 0.97
C ASP A 762 -22.02 -18.15 -0.44
N LYS A 763 -21.66 -17.36 -1.45
CA LYS A 763 -21.67 -17.80 -2.87
C LYS A 763 -20.32 -18.25 -3.37
N HIS A 764 -19.22 -17.82 -2.77
CA HIS A 764 -17.84 -18.11 -3.18
C HIS A 764 -17.53 -17.72 -4.64
N TRP A 765 -18.20 -16.68 -5.15
CA TRP A 765 -18.05 -16.21 -6.53
C TRP A 765 -17.00 -15.11 -6.68
N ALA A 766 -16.57 -14.51 -5.56
CA ALA A 766 -15.62 -13.37 -5.51
C ALA A 766 -14.56 -13.59 -4.43
N TYR A 767 -13.38 -13.00 -4.63
CA TYR A 767 -12.39 -12.85 -3.53
C TYR A 767 -12.78 -11.76 -2.53
N GLY A 768 -13.54 -10.78 -2.98
CA GLY A 768 -14.11 -9.74 -2.15
C GLY A 768 -15.12 -8.92 -2.93
N ALA A 769 -16.17 -8.49 -2.25
CA ALA A 769 -17.16 -7.60 -2.80
C ALA A 769 -17.48 -6.52 -1.78
N GLY A 770 -17.80 -5.31 -2.25
CA GLY A 770 -18.06 -4.23 -1.32
C GLY A 770 -18.74 -3.03 -1.94
N SER A 771 -18.90 -2.00 -1.13
CA SER A 771 -19.37 -0.71 -1.59
C SER A 771 -18.56 0.42 -0.95
N PHE A 772 -18.36 1.49 -1.72
CA PHE A 772 -17.70 2.68 -1.24
C PHE A 772 -18.30 3.94 -1.86
N ILE A 773 -18.09 5.05 -1.17
CA ILE A 773 -18.58 6.35 -1.63
C ILE A 773 -17.35 7.22 -1.86
N VAL A 774 -17.15 7.65 -3.11
CA VAL A 774 -16.01 8.51 -3.48
C VAL A 774 -16.11 9.84 -2.72
N ALA A 775 -15.10 10.16 -1.95
CA ALA A 775 -15.08 11.40 -1.17
C ALA A 775 -14.84 12.60 -2.09
N SER A 776 -15.85 13.43 -2.29
CA SER A 776 -15.79 14.64 -3.12
C SER A 776 -16.67 15.76 -2.60
N LYS A 777 -16.33 16.99 -2.97
CA LYS A 777 -17.07 18.22 -2.58
C LYS A 777 -18.44 18.32 -3.23
N GLY A 778 -18.55 17.90 -4.50
CA GLY A 778 -19.81 17.80 -5.24
C GLY A 778 -20.57 16.51 -4.94
N GLN A 779 -21.59 16.20 -5.77
CA GLN A 779 -22.28 14.92 -5.67
C GLN A 779 -21.25 13.77 -5.78
N ARG A 780 -21.40 12.78 -4.90
CA ARG A 780 -20.46 11.65 -4.77
C ARG A 780 -20.94 10.46 -5.59
N LEU A 781 -20.00 9.65 -6.05
CA LEU A 781 -20.29 8.33 -6.60
C LEU A 781 -20.47 7.35 -5.45
N MET A 782 -21.60 6.67 -5.39
CA MET A 782 -21.80 5.43 -4.64
C MET A 782 -21.57 4.27 -5.58
N LEU A 783 -20.57 3.44 -5.25
CA LEU A 783 -20.16 2.32 -6.08
C LEU A 783 -20.25 1.01 -5.29
N ALA A 784 -20.94 0.01 -5.84
CA ALA A 784 -20.80 -1.39 -5.47
C ALA A 784 -19.78 -2.04 -6.41
N TYR A 785 -18.90 -2.88 -5.88
CA TYR A 785 -17.80 -3.47 -6.60
C TYR A 785 -17.68 -4.96 -6.30
N ALA A 786 -17.57 -5.78 -7.34
CA ALA A 786 -17.33 -7.20 -7.21
C ALA A 786 -16.53 -7.76 -8.40
N PRO A 787 -15.30 -8.23 -8.20
CA PRO A 787 -14.60 -9.09 -9.15
C PRO A 787 -15.07 -10.53 -8.94
N VAL A 788 -15.73 -11.11 -9.94
CA VAL A 788 -16.39 -12.42 -9.83
C VAL A 788 -15.93 -13.38 -10.92
N GLN A 789 -16.12 -14.67 -10.69
CA GLN A 789 -15.92 -15.68 -11.72
C GLN A 789 -16.78 -15.33 -12.96
N THR A 790 -16.23 -15.51 -14.17
CA THR A 790 -16.88 -15.09 -15.40
C THR A 790 -18.27 -15.73 -15.58
N ASP A 791 -18.40 -17.03 -15.27
CA ASP A 791 -19.66 -17.80 -15.36
C ASP A 791 -20.70 -17.42 -14.29
N LYS A 792 -20.34 -16.53 -13.34
CA LYS A 792 -21.21 -16.02 -12.27
C LYS A 792 -21.57 -14.55 -12.41
N SER A 793 -21.28 -13.94 -13.54
CA SER A 793 -21.46 -12.49 -13.71
C SER A 793 -22.93 -12.05 -13.58
N SER A 794 -23.86 -12.73 -14.21
CA SER A 794 -25.29 -12.40 -14.17
C SER A 794 -25.90 -12.66 -12.78
N GLU A 795 -25.55 -13.78 -12.17
CA GLU A 795 -26.03 -14.12 -10.84
C GLU A 795 -25.50 -13.13 -9.80
N SER A 796 -24.25 -12.69 -9.93
CA SER A 796 -23.66 -11.70 -9.02
C SER A 796 -24.35 -10.34 -9.11
N ILE A 797 -24.69 -9.88 -10.31
CA ILE A 797 -25.50 -8.65 -10.48
C ILE A 797 -26.85 -8.82 -9.78
N THR A 798 -27.49 -9.97 -9.93
CA THR A 798 -28.77 -10.28 -9.28
C THR A 798 -28.66 -10.24 -7.76
N GLU A 799 -27.61 -10.83 -7.20
CA GLU A 799 -27.40 -10.80 -5.73
C GLU A 799 -27.07 -9.39 -5.21
N ILE A 800 -26.24 -8.60 -5.93
CA ILE A 800 -26.00 -7.20 -5.54
C ILE A 800 -27.31 -6.40 -5.56
N GLN A 801 -28.11 -6.53 -6.62
CA GLN A 801 -29.43 -5.88 -6.71
C GLN A 801 -30.35 -6.30 -5.56
N LYS A 802 -30.37 -7.56 -5.23
CA LYS A 802 -31.17 -8.14 -4.13
C LYS A 802 -30.73 -7.54 -2.79
N GLU A 803 -29.42 -7.50 -2.49
CA GLU A 803 -28.91 -6.90 -1.25
C GLU A 803 -29.29 -5.41 -1.15
N PHE A 804 -29.10 -4.63 -2.21
CA PHE A 804 -29.45 -3.21 -2.21
C PHE A 804 -30.96 -2.99 -2.02
N ASN A 805 -31.82 -3.81 -2.65
CA ASN A 805 -33.26 -3.73 -2.49
C ASN A 805 -33.70 -4.17 -1.08
N ALA A 806 -33.19 -5.28 -0.58
CA ALA A 806 -33.48 -5.79 0.74
C ALA A 806 -33.04 -4.82 1.84
N PHE A 807 -31.90 -4.17 1.67
CA PHE A 807 -31.34 -3.20 2.61
C PHE A 807 -32.27 -2.01 2.91
N ILE A 808 -33.06 -1.58 1.95
CA ILE A 808 -34.04 -0.50 2.12
C ILE A 808 -35.48 -1.02 2.25
N GLY A 809 -35.69 -2.32 2.04
CA GLY A 809 -36.98 -3.01 1.98
C GLY A 809 -37.25 -3.88 3.20
N ASP A 810 -37.28 -5.19 2.96
CA ASP A 810 -37.73 -6.21 3.91
C ASP A 810 -36.62 -6.74 4.82
N ASN A 811 -35.37 -6.47 4.53
CA ASN A 811 -34.22 -6.83 5.37
C ASN A 811 -33.34 -5.58 5.67
N PRO A 812 -33.88 -4.59 6.43
CA PRO A 812 -33.09 -3.40 6.80
C PRO A 812 -31.98 -3.78 7.78
N VAL A 813 -31.06 -2.82 8.06
CA VAL A 813 -29.99 -3.00 9.06
C VAL A 813 -30.58 -3.54 10.38
N THR A 814 -30.04 -4.64 10.86
CA THR A 814 -30.44 -5.24 12.13
C THR A 814 -29.76 -4.55 13.32
N GLN A 815 -30.32 -4.73 14.53
CA GLN A 815 -29.69 -4.19 15.74
C GLN A 815 -28.26 -4.76 15.93
N ALA A 816 -28.07 -6.05 15.67
CA ALA A 816 -26.77 -6.70 15.82
C ALA A 816 -25.70 -6.13 14.84
N GLU A 817 -26.06 -5.91 13.58
CA GLU A 817 -25.18 -5.29 12.59
C GLU A 817 -24.85 -3.84 12.98
N PHE A 818 -25.85 -3.11 13.45
CA PHE A 818 -25.69 -1.73 13.90
C PHE A 818 -24.73 -1.65 15.10
N ASP A 819 -24.98 -2.45 16.15
CA ASP A 819 -24.16 -2.47 17.36
C ASP A 819 -22.72 -2.89 17.07
N LYS A 820 -22.54 -3.94 16.24
CA LYS A 820 -21.22 -4.40 15.78
C LYS A 820 -20.47 -3.27 15.07
N THR A 821 -21.11 -2.66 14.08
CA THR A 821 -20.47 -1.62 13.25
C THR A 821 -20.18 -0.36 14.05
N GLN A 822 -21.10 0.08 14.91
CA GLN A 822 -20.89 1.21 15.81
C GLN A 822 -19.71 0.98 16.74
N ASN A 823 -19.65 -0.20 17.37
CA ASN A 823 -18.53 -0.57 18.23
C ASN A 823 -17.21 -0.65 17.47
N ASN A 824 -17.18 -1.31 16.32
CA ASN A 824 -15.98 -1.40 15.48
C ASN A 824 -15.46 -0.01 15.10
N THR A 825 -16.33 0.88 14.59
CA THR A 825 -15.93 2.24 14.20
C THR A 825 -15.28 3.01 15.35
N VAL A 826 -15.86 2.92 16.56
CA VAL A 826 -15.31 3.63 17.73
C VAL A 826 -14.03 2.97 18.24
N MET A 827 -13.98 1.64 18.24
CA MET A 827 -12.83 0.88 18.74
C MET A 827 -11.58 1.03 17.86
N GLN A 828 -11.74 1.33 16.56
CA GLN A 828 -10.64 1.60 15.65
C GLN A 828 -10.01 3.00 15.81
N LEU A 829 -10.73 3.98 16.39
CA LEU A 829 -10.26 5.37 16.48
C LEU A 829 -8.90 5.54 17.19
N PRO A 830 -8.57 4.83 18.27
CA PRO A 830 -7.25 4.95 18.90
C PRO A 830 -6.10 4.61 17.96
N GLY A 831 -6.25 3.57 17.12
CA GLY A 831 -5.24 3.17 16.14
C GLY A 831 -5.20 4.07 14.90
N ARG A 832 -6.35 4.69 14.53
CA ARG A 832 -6.48 5.53 13.33
C ARG A 832 -5.49 6.71 13.31
N TRP A 833 -5.06 7.22 14.48
CA TRP A 833 -4.16 8.38 14.59
C TRP A 833 -2.79 8.03 15.18
N GLU A 834 -2.33 6.83 14.96
CA GLU A 834 -1.02 6.38 15.45
C GLU A 834 0.13 7.23 14.88
N THR A 835 0.16 7.47 13.58
CA THR A 835 1.25 8.19 12.90
C THR A 835 0.93 9.67 12.61
N ASN A 836 1.97 10.50 12.43
CA ASN A 836 1.80 11.90 12.00
C ASN A 836 1.13 11.99 10.62
N GLY A 837 1.42 11.05 9.71
CA GLY A 837 0.77 10.98 8.40
C GLY A 837 -0.74 10.70 8.51
N ALA A 838 -1.16 9.79 9.40
CA ALA A 838 -2.58 9.48 9.61
C ALA A 838 -3.34 10.67 10.21
N VAL A 839 -2.73 11.38 11.16
CA VAL A 839 -3.29 12.65 11.69
C VAL A 839 -3.38 13.70 10.59
N ALA A 840 -2.33 13.85 9.75
CA ALA A 840 -2.33 14.80 8.64
C ALA A 840 -3.45 14.49 7.63
N GLY A 841 -3.72 13.21 7.32
CA GLY A 841 -4.84 12.79 6.48
C GLY A 841 -6.20 13.20 7.08
N SER A 842 -6.39 13.04 8.40
CA SER A 842 -7.61 13.47 9.08
C SER A 842 -7.75 15.01 9.10
N VAL A 843 -6.65 15.75 9.27
CA VAL A 843 -6.67 17.22 9.17
C VAL A 843 -6.96 17.70 7.74
N LEU A 844 -6.41 17.00 6.72
CA LEU A 844 -6.74 17.25 5.31
C LEU A 844 -8.23 17.11 5.06
N GLU A 845 -8.88 16.08 5.59
CA GLU A 845 -10.31 15.86 5.47
C GLU A 845 -11.13 16.98 6.12
N ILE A 846 -10.75 17.41 7.34
CA ILE A 846 -11.36 18.58 8.02
C ILE A 846 -11.28 19.83 7.12
N VAL A 847 -10.11 20.09 6.54
CA VAL A 847 -9.90 21.30 5.72
C VAL A 847 -10.57 21.19 4.35
N LYS A 848 -10.45 20.05 3.68
CA LYS A 848 -11.03 19.77 2.35
C LYS A 848 -12.54 19.98 2.34
N PHE A 849 -13.22 19.47 3.36
CA PHE A 849 -14.69 19.47 3.45
C PHE A 849 -15.26 20.57 4.37
N GLY A 850 -14.40 21.39 4.96
CA GLY A 850 -14.81 22.49 5.84
C GLY A 850 -15.50 22.04 7.12
N LEU A 851 -15.06 20.92 7.68
CA LEU A 851 -15.58 20.35 8.91
C LEU A 851 -15.15 21.20 10.13
N ALA A 852 -15.84 21.01 11.26
CA ALA A 852 -15.44 21.66 12.52
C ALA A 852 -14.05 21.16 12.96
N ASP A 853 -13.23 22.03 13.53
CA ASP A 853 -11.89 21.68 14.02
C ASP A 853 -11.92 20.56 15.07
N THR A 854 -13.03 20.46 15.80
CA THR A 854 -13.30 19.44 16.81
C THR A 854 -13.95 18.17 16.25
N TYR A 855 -14.11 18.05 14.94
CA TYR A 855 -14.84 16.96 14.29
C TYR A 855 -14.37 15.59 14.79
N TYR A 856 -13.08 15.32 14.76
CA TYR A 856 -12.53 14.06 15.24
C TYR A 856 -12.42 13.96 16.77
N GLN A 857 -12.48 15.07 17.49
CA GLN A 857 -12.56 15.06 18.96
C GLN A 857 -13.94 14.66 19.49
N THR A 858 -14.99 14.78 18.66
CA THR A 858 -16.36 14.41 19.00
C THR A 858 -16.87 13.21 18.23
N PHE A 859 -16.12 12.72 17.24
CA PHE A 859 -16.58 11.69 16.30
C PHE A 859 -17.00 10.39 17.00
N ASP A 860 -16.29 9.96 18.05
CA ASP A 860 -16.65 8.82 18.88
C ASP A 860 -18.04 8.98 19.50
N LYS A 861 -18.33 10.17 20.03
CA LYS A 861 -19.63 10.51 20.60
C LYS A 861 -20.73 10.59 19.54
N ASP A 862 -20.41 11.18 18.40
CA ASP A 862 -21.34 11.29 17.26
C ASP A 862 -21.73 9.89 16.77
N VAL A 863 -20.77 8.97 16.63
CA VAL A 863 -21.04 7.57 16.29
C VAL A 863 -21.84 6.86 17.36
N ARG A 864 -21.50 6.99 18.65
CA ARG A 864 -22.23 6.36 19.77
C ARG A 864 -23.65 6.88 19.94
N ASN A 865 -23.91 8.12 19.58
CA ASN A 865 -25.24 8.75 19.65
C ASN A 865 -26.15 8.39 18.48
N LEU A 866 -25.63 7.72 17.44
CA LEU A 866 -26.47 7.25 16.34
C LEU A 866 -27.54 6.24 16.86
N SER A 867 -28.66 6.28 16.22
CA SER A 867 -29.75 5.30 16.45
C SER A 867 -30.00 4.46 15.20
N LEU A 868 -30.44 3.24 15.39
CA LEU A 868 -30.82 2.35 14.28
C LEU A 868 -31.87 2.98 13.36
N ASP A 869 -32.83 3.75 13.94
CA ASP A 869 -33.85 4.45 13.16
C ASP A 869 -33.29 5.55 12.25
N GLU A 870 -32.24 6.26 12.67
CA GLU A 870 -31.50 7.19 11.82
C GLU A 870 -30.79 6.47 10.67
N ILE A 871 -30.17 5.33 10.92
CA ILE A 871 -29.55 4.51 9.87
C ILE A 871 -30.59 4.02 8.87
N HIS A 872 -31.76 3.54 9.33
CA HIS A 872 -32.85 3.13 8.42
C HIS A 872 -33.35 4.28 7.55
N LYS A 873 -33.53 5.47 8.14
CA LYS A 873 -33.95 6.68 7.39
C LYS A 873 -32.89 7.07 6.36
N LEU A 874 -31.62 7.04 6.76
CA LEU A 874 -30.53 7.38 5.88
C LEU A 874 -30.37 6.36 4.75
N SER A 875 -30.48 5.06 5.05
CA SER A 875 -30.45 3.98 4.05
C SER A 875 -31.49 4.21 2.96
N LYS A 876 -32.74 4.49 3.32
CA LYS A 876 -33.80 4.81 2.35
C LYS A 876 -33.56 6.10 1.56
N LYS A 877 -32.79 7.04 2.10
CA LYS A 877 -32.41 8.29 1.44
C LYS A 877 -31.26 8.09 0.46
N MET A 878 -30.25 7.33 0.86
CA MET A 878 -28.96 7.23 0.14
C MET A 878 -28.87 6.03 -0.79
N VAL A 879 -29.41 4.88 -0.41
CA VAL A 879 -29.35 3.65 -1.22
C VAL A 879 -30.45 3.67 -2.27
N LYS A 880 -30.04 3.71 -3.53
CA LYS A 880 -30.95 3.97 -4.67
C LYS A 880 -30.82 2.86 -5.75
N PRO A 881 -31.31 1.64 -5.48
CA PRO A 881 -31.17 0.53 -6.44
C PRO A 881 -31.75 0.82 -7.83
N SER A 882 -32.83 1.59 -7.91
CA SER A 882 -33.47 1.98 -9.17
C SER A 882 -32.70 3.01 -10.00
N GLN A 883 -31.63 3.59 -9.47
CA GLN A 883 -30.78 4.56 -10.17
C GLN A 883 -29.44 3.95 -10.55
N MET A 884 -29.20 2.68 -10.22
CA MET A 884 -27.93 2.02 -10.44
C MET A 884 -27.71 1.74 -11.92
N SER A 885 -26.63 2.30 -12.46
CA SER A 885 -26.07 1.92 -13.75
C SER A 885 -25.03 0.84 -13.54
N TRP A 886 -24.96 -0.12 -14.45
CA TRP A 886 -24.05 -1.25 -14.34
C TRP A 886 -22.91 -1.15 -15.34
N PHE A 887 -21.71 -1.47 -14.89
CA PHE A 887 -20.49 -1.48 -15.70
C PHE A 887 -19.85 -2.86 -15.49
N VAL A 888 -19.72 -3.60 -16.58
CA VAL A 888 -19.18 -4.96 -16.55
C VAL A 888 -18.00 -5.05 -17.49
N VAL A 889 -16.86 -5.42 -16.96
CA VAL A 889 -15.63 -5.72 -17.72
C VAL A 889 -15.42 -7.22 -17.67
N GLY A 890 -15.48 -7.89 -18.80
CA GLY A 890 -15.35 -9.36 -18.86
C GLY A 890 -15.40 -9.91 -20.27
N ASP A 891 -15.33 -11.24 -20.41
CA ASP A 891 -15.45 -11.90 -21.70
C ASP A 891 -16.90 -11.84 -22.20
N LYS A 892 -17.13 -10.97 -23.18
CA LYS A 892 -18.47 -10.78 -23.77
C LYS A 892 -19.06 -12.07 -24.32
N ALA A 893 -18.26 -12.96 -24.91
CA ALA A 893 -18.76 -14.19 -25.50
C ALA A 893 -19.38 -15.11 -24.45
N GLU A 894 -18.80 -15.13 -23.24
CA GLU A 894 -19.25 -15.95 -22.13
C GLU A 894 -20.41 -15.30 -21.35
N ILE A 895 -20.31 -13.98 -21.04
CA ILE A 895 -21.22 -13.34 -20.08
C ILE A 895 -22.49 -12.75 -20.72
N LEU A 896 -22.44 -12.33 -21.99
CA LEU A 896 -23.56 -11.63 -22.64
C LEU A 896 -24.88 -12.44 -22.67
N PRO A 897 -24.89 -13.76 -22.87
CA PRO A 897 -26.15 -14.54 -22.81
C PRO A 897 -26.86 -14.37 -21.45
N GLY A 898 -26.16 -14.55 -20.34
CA GLY A 898 -26.73 -14.37 -18.99
C GLY A 898 -27.12 -12.94 -18.67
N LEU A 899 -26.34 -11.94 -19.13
CA LEU A 899 -26.66 -10.52 -18.92
C LEU A 899 -27.96 -10.11 -19.63
N LYS A 900 -28.29 -10.68 -20.78
CA LYS A 900 -29.56 -10.44 -21.49
C LYS A 900 -30.80 -10.90 -20.73
N GLU A 901 -30.65 -11.93 -19.90
CA GLU A 901 -31.77 -12.46 -19.09
C GLU A 901 -32.12 -11.57 -17.90
N LEU A 902 -31.24 -10.61 -17.53
CA LEU A 902 -31.46 -9.73 -16.37
C LEU A 902 -32.46 -8.59 -16.63
N GLY A 903 -32.95 -8.42 -17.89
CA GLY A 903 -34.01 -7.47 -18.21
C GLY A 903 -33.58 -6.01 -18.20
N PHE A 904 -32.32 -5.69 -18.52
CA PHE A 904 -31.87 -4.32 -18.76
C PHE A 904 -32.58 -3.69 -19.96
N ASP A 905 -32.89 -2.39 -19.88
CA ASP A 905 -33.47 -1.64 -20.98
C ASP A 905 -32.51 -1.55 -22.19
N GLU A 906 -31.23 -1.43 -21.87
CA GLU A 906 -30.14 -1.37 -22.84
C GLU A 906 -28.88 -2.04 -22.32
N ILE A 907 -28.23 -2.84 -23.14
CA ILE A 907 -26.84 -3.28 -22.95
C ILE A 907 -26.00 -2.60 -24.01
N ILE A 908 -25.13 -1.69 -23.58
CA ILE A 908 -24.34 -0.82 -24.47
C ILE A 908 -22.87 -1.28 -24.39
N GLU A 909 -22.35 -1.74 -25.50
CA GLU A 909 -20.91 -2.01 -25.59
C GLU A 909 -20.13 -0.69 -25.72
N ILE A 910 -19.15 -0.51 -24.85
CA ILE A 910 -18.31 0.68 -24.83
C ILE A 910 -16.83 0.29 -24.89
N ASP A 911 -16.00 1.25 -25.29
CA ASP A 911 -14.56 1.16 -25.16
C ASP A 911 -14.06 1.58 -23.76
N ALA A 912 -12.76 1.48 -23.52
CA ALA A 912 -12.16 1.82 -22.24
C ALA A 912 -12.11 3.34 -21.95
N ASP A 913 -12.58 4.19 -22.85
CA ASP A 913 -12.77 5.64 -22.67
C ASP A 913 -14.25 6.03 -22.62
N GLY A 914 -15.14 5.03 -22.56
CA GLY A 914 -16.59 5.18 -22.39
C GLY A 914 -17.35 5.61 -23.65
N SER A 915 -16.74 5.47 -24.82
CA SER A 915 -17.41 5.74 -26.10
C SER A 915 -18.16 4.49 -26.58
N ALA A 916 -19.42 4.66 -27.01
CA ALA A 916 -20.20 3.55 -27.56
C ALA A 916 -19.54 3.05 -28.86
N LYS A 917 -19.34 1.74 -28.99
CA LYS A 917 -18.87 1.14 -30.23
C LYS A 917 -20.02 1.17 -31.29
N GLU A 918 -19.77 1.77 -32.46
CA GLU A 918 -20.77 1.82 -33.55
C GLU A 918 -21.23 0.41 -33.93
N GLN A 919 -22.56 0.19 -33.96
CA GLN A 919 -23.30 -1.02 -34.33
C GLN A 919 -23.69 -2.03 -33.25
N ASN A 920 -23.45 -1.85 -31.97
CA ASN A 920 -23.77 -2.86 -30.97
C ASN A 920 -24.66 -2.38 -29.80
N THR A 921 -25.73 -1.63 -30.08
CA THR A 921 -26.83 -1.57 -29.11
C THR A 921 -27.63 -2.87 -29.26
N VAL A 922 -27.36 -3.84 -28.41
CA VAL A 922 -28.10 -5.09 -28.36
C VAL A 922 -29.38 -4.80 -27.58
N LYS A 923 -30.52 -4.65 -28.30
CA LYS A 923 -31.83 -4.72 -27.65
C LYS A 923 -32.05 -6.13 -27.13
N PRO A 924 -32.57 -6.30 -25.93
CA PRO A 924 -32.80 -7.60 -25.32
C PRO A 924 -33.80 -8.45 -26.10
#